data_72a615310f04f039d290c74bdd3dd0b4
#
_entry.id   72a615310f04f039d290c74bdd3dd0b4
#
_cell.length_a   1.000
_cell.length_b   1.000
_cell.length_c   1.000
_cell.angle_alpha   90.00
_cell.angle_beta   90.00
_cell.angle_gamma   90.00
#
_symmetry.space_group_name_H-M   'P 1'
#
loop_
_entity.id
_entity.type
_entity.pdbx_description
1 polymer ?
#
loop_
_entity_poly.entity_id
_entity_poly.type
_entity_poly.pdbx_seq_one_letter_code
_entity_poly.pdbx_strand_id
1 'polypeptide(L)'
;MAKYLVIVESPAKVKTIKKFLGANYEVMASQGHVRDLPKSQLGFDPEHDYEPKFITIRGKGDLLASLRKEVKKADKIYLATDPDREGEAISWHLYYALKLESKKVYRITFNEITKNAVKESLKNAREIDMNLVDAQQARRMLDRMVGYRISPLLWAKIKRGLSAGRVQSVALRIICDREDEINAFIPEEYWSLDVNLKVKGEKKPICAKYYGTTEKKQGITSKEQADSIMDSLNGAKFEVKEVRHGERVKKAPLPFTTSTLQQEASKVLNFSTQKTMRLAQQLYEGVDIKGEGTVGLITYLRTDSTRVSEEAETQAAEFIDVHYGEKYKTAAATEKKNSQKIQDAHEAIRPTDLNRMPIAIKEQLPRDLFRLYQLIWKRFVASRMSAAQYDTTSVKIQAKDQIFTLAASRMRFDGFMSVYTQEDDKEEENVLGGNLDENSVLEFQSFDPKQHFTQPPAHYTEASLVRAMEELGIGRPSTYAPTITTILARRYIAKENRNLYVTELGEVGNNMMKEAFPSIVDVNFTANMEALLDGVEEGTVKWKTIVSNFYPDLDEAVKKAEKDLAEVTIADEESDEVCELCGRRMVIKYGPHGRFLACPGFPECRNTKPYFEKIGVACPKCGKDIVMKKTKKGRKYYGCIDNPECDFMVWQKPSGEKCPRCGKLLLEKGNKLVCMDEQCGYVKNKPTEEK
;
A
#
# COMPACT_ATOMS: atom_id res chain seq x y z
N MET A 1 -34.87 -29.68 -13.18
CA MET A 1 -33.84 -29.60 -12.12
C MET A 1 -32.53 -29.25 -12.78
N ALA A 2 -31.67 -28.42 -12.11
CA ALA A 2 -30.34 -28.09 -12.65
C ALA A 2 -29.49 -29.38 -12.77
N LYS A 3 -28.85 -29.59 -13.92
CA LYS A 3 -27.99 -30.75 -14.18
C LYS A 3 -26.56 -30.58 -13.66
N TYR A 4 -26.16 -29.31 -13.46
CA TYR A 4 -24.78 -28.94 -13.14
C TYR A 4 -24.72 -28.10 -11.88
N LEU A 5 -23.77 -28.40 -11.01
CA LEU A 5 -23.50 -27.59 -9.82
C LEU A 5 -22.17 -26.86 -10.02
N VAL A 6 -22.19 -25.55 -9.81
CA VAL A 6 -21.00 -24.70 -9.80
C VAL A 6 -20.78 -24.20 -8.37
N ILE A 7 -19.61 -24.46 -7.80
CA ILE A 7 -19.25 -24.02 -6.46
C ILE A 7 -18.19 -22.92 -6.57
N VAL A 8 -18.54 -21.72 -6.13
CA VAL A 8 -17.66 -20.56 -6.06
C VAL A 8 -17.23 -20.30 -4.61
N GLU A 9 -16.28 -19.43 -4.37
CA GLU A 9 -15.81 -19.20 -3.00
C GLU A 9 -16.63 -18.15 -2.23
N SER A 10 -17.27 -17.16 -2.91
CA SER A 10 -18.00 -16.08 -2.25
C SER A 10 -19.45 -15.96 -2.69
N PRO A 11 -20.36 -15.52 -1.79
CA PRO A 11 -21.76 -15.28 -2.15
C PRO A 11 -21.96 -14.18 -3.20
N ALA A 12 -21.05 -13.22 -3.29
CA ALA A 12 -21.11 -12.15 -4.29
C ALA A 12 -20.99 -12.73 -5.71
N LYS A 13 -20.05 -13.65 -5.93
CA LYS A 13 -19.88 -14.34 -7.23
C LYS A 13 -21.09 -15.15 -7.66
N VAL A 14 -21.87 -15.70 -6.70
CA VAL A 14 -23.07 -16.48 -7.03
C VAL A 14 -24.03 -15.69 -7.90
N LYS A 15 -24.32 -14.43 -7.52
CA LYS A 15 -25.26 -13.58 -8.27
C LYS A 15 -24.78 -13.34 -9.70
N THR A 16 -23.52 -13.00 -9.85
CA THR A 16 -22.90 -12.65 -11.13
C THR A 16 -22.85 -13.87 -12.05
N ILE A 17 -22.34 -15.00 -11.57
CA ILE A 17 -22.12 -16.21 -12.38
C ILE A 17 -23.43 -16.90 -12.74
N LYS A 18 -24.39 -16.98 -11.80
CA LYS A 18 -25.71 -17.59 -12.06
C LYS A 18 -26.43 -16.92 -13.23
N LYS A 19 -26.31 -15.59 -13.34
CA LYS A 19 -26.87 -14.82 -14.45
C LYS A 19 -26.29 -15.24 -15.82
N PHE A 20 -25.02 -15.62 -15.88
CA PHE A 20 -24.34 -15.97 -17.14
C PHE A 20 -24.56 -17.41 -17.59
N LEU A 21 -24.86 -18.33 -16.65
CA LEU A 21 -24.89 -19.77 -16.93
C LEU A 21 -26.29 -20.31 -17.29
N GLY A 22 -27.37 -19.66 -16.86
CA GLY A 22 -28.73 -20.08 -17.17
C GLY A 22 -29.29 -21.20 -16.28
N ALA A 23 -30.49 -21.72 -16.60
CA ALA A 23 -31.31 -22.55 -15.72
C ALA A 23 -30.77 -23.96 -15.46
N ASN A 24 -29.88 -24.49 -16.32
CA ASN A 24 -29.30 -25.83 -16.14
C ASN A 24 -28.19 -25.86 -15.07
N TYR A 25 -27.79 -24.73 -14.55
CA TYR A 25 -26.73 -24.61 -13.56
C TYR A 25 -27.27 -24.10 -12.23
N GLU A 26 -26.97 -24.81 -11.15
CA GLU A 26 -27.09 -24.27 -9.79
C GLU A 26 -25.75 -23.74 -9.37
N VAL A 27 -25.72 -22.55 -8.78
CA VAL A 27 -24.49 -21.89 -8.33
C VAL A 27 -24.57 -21.67 -6.82
N MET A 28 -23.58 -22.19 -6.09
CA MET A 28 -23.48 -22.08 -4.63
C MET A 28 -22.11 -21.56 -4.19
N ALA A 29 -22.03 -20.97 -2.99
CA ALA A 29 -20.77 -20.49 -2.44
C ALA A 29 -20.28 -21.39 -1.30
N SER A 30 -18.96 -21.64 -1.25
CA SER A 30 -18.28 -22.30 -0.11
C SER A 30 -18.01 -21.35 1.06
N GLN A 31 -18.11 -20.04 0.81
CA GLN A 31 -17.75 -18.99 1.78
C GLN A 31 -16.30 -19.13 2.27
N GLY A 32 -15.36 -19.36 1.37
CA GLY A 32 -13.96 -19.61 1.65
C GLY A 32 -13.65 -21.05 1.99
N HIS A 33 -12.56 -21.30 2.73
CA HIS A 33 -12.16 -22.65 3.14
C HIS A 33 -13.21 -23.34 3.99
N VAL A 34 -13.38 -24.65 3.77
CA VAL A 34 -14.29 -25.53 4.54
C VAL A 34 -13.53 -26.47 5.50
N ARG A 35 -12.22 -26.65 5.28
CA ARG A 35 -11.30 -27.43 6.12
C ARG A 35 -10.06 -26.61 6.42
N ASP A 36 -9.45 -26.81 7.57
CA ASP A 36 -8.18 -26.22 7.99
C ASP A 36 -7.49 -27.12 9.01
N LEU A 37 -6.23 -26.83 9.32
CA LEU A 37 -5.52 -27.46 10.44
C LEU A 37 -6.20 -27.14 11.77
N PRO A 38 -6.18 -28.03 12.78
CA PRO A 38 -6.75 -27.77 14.09
C PRO A 38 -6.19 -26.51 14.74
N LYS A 39 -7.05 -25.71 15.40
CA LYS A 39 -6.62 -24.44 16.03
C LYS A 39 -5.77 -24.62 17.28
N SER A 40 -5.95 -25.73 18.00
CA SER A 40 -5.33 -26.02 19.31
C SER A 40 -4.13 -26.94 19.23
N GLN A 41 -3.75 -27.39 18.05
CA GLN A 41 -2.68 -28.35 17.83
C GLN A 41 -1.82 -27.92 16.65
N LEU A 42 -0.60 -28.48 16.56
CA LEU A 42 0.30 -28.23 15.43
C LEU A 42 -0.35 -28.65 14.09
N GLY A 43 -1.12 -29.74 14.10
CA GLY A 43 -1.96 -30.17 12.98
C GLY A 43 -1.22 -31.03 11.95
N PHE A 44 0.00 -31.45 12.25
CA PHE A 44 0.79 -32.42 11.49
C PHE A 44 1.68 -33.20 12.47
N ASP A 45 2.23 -34.31 12.01
CA ASP A 45 3.10 -35.19 12.79
C ASP A 45 4.48 -35.24 12.12
N PRO A 46 5.53 -34.66 12.79
CA PRO A 46 6.90 -34.69 12.25
C PRO A 46 7.47 -36.10 12.10
N GLU A 47 7.03 -37.07 12.94
CA GLU A 47 7.48 -38.45 12.92
C GLU A 47 6.81 -39.28 11.81
N HIS A 48 5.68 -38.82 11.29
CA HIS A 48 4.94 -39.44 10.20
C HIS A 48 4.90 -38.58 8.93
N ASP A 49 6.07 -38.25 8.40
CA ASP A 49 6.26 -37.60 7.10
C ASP A 49 5.48 -36.26 6.95
N TYR A 50 5.29 -35.53 8.04
CA TYR A 50 4.61 -34.23 8.08
C TYR A 50 3.18 -34.23 7.49
N GLU A 51 2.47 -35.36 7.51
CA GLU A 51 1.13 -35.45 6.94
C GLU A 51 0.15 -34.53 7.67
N PRO A 52 -0.53 -33.59 6.96
CA PRO A 52 -1.41 -32.62 7.59
C PRO A 52 -2.77 -33.21 7.94
N LYS A 53 -3.23 -33.00 9.18
CA LYS A 53 -4.54 -33.44 9.67
C LYS A 53 -5.57 -32.33 9.49
N PHE A 54 -6.23 -32.29 8.34
CA PHE A 54 -7.29 -31.29 8.09
C PHE A 54 -8.61 -31.69 8.74
N ILE A 55 -9.23 -30.74 9.44
CA ILE A 55 -10.56 -30.88 10.05
C ILE A 55 -11.54 -29.87 9.44
N THR A 56 -12.83 -30.19 9.52
CA THR A 56 -13.87 -29.23 9.12
C THR A 56 -13.84 -28.00 10.02
N ILE A 57 -13.85 -26.82 9.45
CA ILE A 57 -13.90 -25.56 10.18
C ILE A 57 -15.21 -25.47 10.96
N ARG A 58 -15.12 -25.10 12.24
CA ARG A 58 -16.29 -24.92 13.11
C ARG A 58 -17.28 -23.91 12.49
N GLY A 59 -18.56 -24.28 12.42
CA GLY A 59 -19.62 -23.46 11.81
C GLY A 59 -19.83 -23.71 10.31
N LYS A 60 -19.05 -24.59 9.66
CA LYS A 60 -19.25 -24.96 8.24
C LYS A 60 -20.13 -26.21 8.04
N GLY A 61 -20.61 -26.85 9.10
CA GLY A 61 -21.40 -28.08 9.02
C GLY A 61 -22.66 -27.92 8.19
N ASP A 62 -23.49 -26.92 8.46
CA ASP A 62 -24.75 -26.67 7.77
C ASP A 62 -24.54 -26.33 6.29
N LEU A 63 -23.50 -25.53 6.01
CA LEU A 63 -23.10 -25.21 4.64
C LEU A 63 -22.72 -26.47 3.87
N LEU A 64 -21.88 -27.33 4.45
CA LEU A 64 -21.49 -28.60 3.83
C LEU A 64 -22.68 -29.54 3.66
N ALA A 65 -23.62 -29.59 4.60
CA ALA A 65 -24.86 -30.38 4.47
C ALA A 65 -25.72 -29.88 3.30
N SER A 66 -25.85 -28.55 3.15
CA SER A 66 -26.55 -27.91 2.03
C SER A 66 -25.88 -28.27 0.67
N LEU A 67 -24.55 -28.10 0.60
CA LEU A 67 -23.78 -28.46 -0.61
C LEU A 67 -23.93 -29.92 -0.97
N ARG A 68 -23.83 -30.84 0.00
CA ARG A 68 -24.04 -32.31 -0.25
C ARG A 68 -25.40 -32.63 -0.80
N LYS A 69 -26.44 -31.89 -0.38
CA LYS A 69 -27.79 -32.08 -0.91
C LYS A 69 -27.87 -31.78 -2.42
N GLU A 70 -27.19 -30.69 -2.85
CA GLU A 70 -27.16 -30.34 -4.27
C GLU A 70 -26.18 -31.22 -5.08
N VAL A 71 -25.05 -31.63 -4.50
CA VAL A 71 -24.12 -32.62 -5.09
C VAL A 71 -24.83 -33.90 -5.49
N LYS A 72 -25.78 -34.39 -4.65
CA LYS A 72 -26.55 -35.63 -4.96
C LYS A 72 -27.40 -35.50 -6.22
N LYS A 73 -27.92 -34.28 -6.52
CA LYS A 73 -28.79 -33.99 -7.66
C LYS A 73 -28.02 -33.71 -8.95
N ALA A 74 -26.74 -33.31 -8.84
CA ALA A 74 -25.94 -32.87 -9.97
C ALA A 74 -25.27 -34.06 -10.70
N ASP A 75 -25.26 -33.98 -12.04
CA ASP A 75 -24.55 -34.93 -12.91
C ASP A 75 -23.05 -34.56 -13.00
N LYS A 76 -22.74 -33.27 -13.04
CA LYS A 76 -21.38 -32.73 -13.06
C LYS A 76 -21.22 -31.60 -12.05
N ILE A 77 -20.04 -31.48 -11.52
CA ILE A 77 -19.66 -30.43 -10.53
C ILE A 77 -18.50 -29.67 -11.07
N TYR A 78 -18.60 -28.31 -11.04
CA TYR A 78 -17.55 -27.38 -11.40
C TYR A 78 -17.10 -26.64 -10.16
N LEU A 79 -15.82 -26.74 -9.84
CA LEU A 79 -15.18 -25.99 -8.76
C LEU A 79 -14.60 -24.70 -9.36
N ALA A 80 -15.25 -23.57 -9.09
CA ALA A 80 -15.04 -22.28 -9.73
C ALA A 80 -14.51 -21.21 -8.74
N THR A 81 -13.54 -21.59 -7.94
CA THR A 81 -12.84 -20.68 -7.01
C THR A 81 -11.81 -19.85 -7.76
N ASP A 82 -11.18 -18.88 -7.09
CA ASP A 82 -10.22 -17.96 -7.71
C ASP A 82 -9.06 -18.68 -8.42
N PRO A 83 -8.40 -18.03 -9.40
CA PRO A 83 -7.33 -18.64 -10.19
C PRO A 83 -5.97 -18.63 -9.49
N ASP A 84 -5.91 -18.60 -8.16
CA ASP A 84 -4.69 -18.66 -7.38
C ASP A 84 -4.59 -19.96 -6.56
N ARG A 85 -3.44 -20.18 -5.90
CA ARG A 85 -3.20 -21.35 -5.05
C ARG A 85 -4.19 -21.48 -3.88
N GLU A 86 -4.72 -20.36 -3.36
CA GLU A 86 -5.76 -20.42 -2.32
C GLU A 86 -7.08 -20.96 -2.88
N GLY A 87 -7.48 -20.51 -4.08
CA GLY A 87 -8.66 -21.03 -4.77
C GLY A 87 -8.51 -22.50 -5.13
N GLU A 88 -7.33 -22.94 -5.55
CA GLU A 88 -7.05 -24.36 -5.85
C GLU A 88 -7.17 -25.23 -4.57
N ALA A 89 -6.60 -24.76 -3.46
CA ALA A 89 -6.73 -25.45 -2.18
C ALA A 89 -8.18 -25.49 -1.65
N ILE A 90 -8.96 -24.42 -1.84
CA ILE A 90 -10.39 -24.43 -1.51
C ILE A 90 -11.11 -25.50 -2.33
N SER A 91 -10.85 -25.58 -3.63
CA SER A 91 -11.42 -26.61 -4.52
C SER A 91 -11.05 -28.02 -4.06
N TRP A 92 -9.79 -28.26 -3.73
CA TRP A 92 -9.31 -29.54 -3.20
C TRP A 92 -9.96 -29.89 -1.85
N HIS A 93 -10.10 -28.94 -0.93
CA HIS A 93 -10.81 -29.15 0.33
C HIS A 93 -12.28 -29.47 0.14
N LEU A 94 -12.95 -28.83 -0.84
CA LEU A 94 -14.33 -29.15 -1.21
C LEU A 94 -14.46 -30.55 -1.77
N TYR A 95 -13.53 -30.97 -2.63
CA TYR A 95 -13.51 -32.28 -3.21
C TYR A 95 -13.57 -33.37 -2.12
N TYR A 96 -12.71 -33.32 -1.13
CA TYR A 96 -12.69 -34.27 -0.02
C TYR A 96 -13.85 -34.07 0.97
N ALA A 97 -14.19 -32.83 1.36
CA ALA A 97 -15.26 -32.59 2.32
C ALA A 97 -16.62 -32.99 1.84
N LEU A 98 -16.87 -32.95 0.54
CA LEU A 98 -18.11 -33.32 -0.10
C LEU A 98 -18.13 -34.78 -0.61
N LYS A 99 -16.99 -35.50 -0.55
CA LYS A 99 -16.80 -36.89 -1.03
C LYS A 99 -17.16 -37.00 -2.51
N LEU A 100 -16.42 -36.29 -3.36
CA LEU A 100 -16.74 -36.15 -4.79
C LEU A 100 -16.13 -37.25 -5.68
N GLU A 101 -15.49 -38.29 -5.13
CA GLU A 101 -14.75 -39.34 -5.84
C GLU A 101 -15.63 -40.09 -6.87
N SER A 102 -16.92 -40.20 -6.61
CA SER A 102 -17.90 -40.87 -7.49
C SER A 102 -18.56 -39.93 -8.51
N LYS A 103 -18.19 -38.67 -8.56
CA LYS A 103 -18.79 -37.66 -9.41
C LYS A 103 -17.83 -37.18 -10.51
N LYS A 104 -18.39 -36.64 -11.61
CA LYS A 104 -17.62 -35.95 -12.63
C LYS A 104 -17.35 -34.55 -12.13
N VAL A 105 -16.10 -34.30 -11.70
CA VAL A 105 -15.66 -33.02 -11.09
C VAL A 105 -14.66 -32.36 -12.00
N TYR A 106 -14.82 -31.07 -12.20
CA TYR A 106 -13.93 -30.26 -13.01
C TYR A 106 -13.58 -28.97 -12.28
N ARG A 107 -12.37 -28.51 -12.46
CA ARG A 107 -11.87 -27.19 -12.06
C ARG A 107 -12.02 -26.20 -13.20
N ILE A 108 -12.62 -25.05 -12.96
CA ILE A 108 -12.68 -23.93 -13.90
C ILE A 108 -12.13 -22.67 -13.26
N THR A 109 -11.37 -21.89 -14.02
CA THR A 109 -10.76 -20.63 -13.61
C THR A 109 -11.05 -19.58 -14.65
N PHE A 110 -11.13 -18.32 -14.20
CA PHE A 110 -11.28 -17.17 -15.08
C PHE A 110 -10.67 -15.94 -14.42
N ASN A 111 -9.96 -15.14 -15.21
CA ASN A 111 -9.31 -13.92 -14.74
C ASN A 111 -10.27 -12.75 -14.61
N GLU A 112 -11.46 -12.82 -15.22
CA GLU A 112 -12.51 -11.82 -15.14
C GLU A 112 -13.89 -12.46 -15.08
N ILE A 113 -14.83 -11.84 -14.37
CA ILE A 113 -16.19 -12.36 -14.22
C ILE A 113 -17.09 -11.69 -15.27
N THR A 114 -16.87 -12.07 -16.51
CA THR A 114 -17.71 -11.69 -17.67
C THR A 114 -18.44 -12.91 -18.24
N LYS A 115 -19.49 -12.66 -19.02
CA LYS A 115 -20.28 -13.75 -19.63
C LYS A 115 -19.43 -14.62 -20.57
N ASN A 116 -18.51 -14.00 -21.31
CA ASN A 116 -17.64 -14.71 -22.25
C ASN A 116 -16.59 -15.53 -21.51
N ALA A 117 -15.87 -14.92 -20.55
CA ALA A 117 -14.85 -15.62 -19.78
C ALA A 117 -15.43 -16.84 -19.01
N VAL A 118 -16.60 -16.68 -18.37
CA VAL A 118 -17.26 -17.76 -17.65
C VAL A 118 -17.72 -18.88 -18.60
N LYS A 119 -18.21 -18.58 -19.80
CA LYS A 119 -18.59 -19.61 -20.78
C LYS A 119 -17.38 -20.32 -21.38
N GLU A 120 -16.31 -19.57 -21.63
CA GLU A 120 -15.07 -20.14 -22.16
C GLU A 120 -14.39 -21.06 -21.15
N SER A 121 -14.38 -20.70 -19.87
CA SER A 121 -13.81 -21.53 -18.81
C SER A 121 -14.49 -22.90 -18.67
N LEU A 122 -15.78 -23.01 -19.01
CA LEU A 122 -16.48 -24.31 -19.03
C LEU A 122 -16.00 -25.23 -20.15
N LYS A 123 -15.51 -24.68 -21.28
CA LYS A 123 -14.92 -25.46 -22.37
C LYS A 123 -13.51 -25.93 -22.03
N ASN A 124 -12.78 -25.10 -21.27
CA ASN A 124 -11.41 -25.33 -20.85
C ASN A 124 -11.31 -25.91 -19.43
N ALA A 125 -12.35 -26.64 -19.01
CA ALA A 125 -12.40 -27.27 -17.69
C ALA A 125 -11.29 -28.34 -17.55
N ARG A 126 -10.58 -28.32 -16.40
CA ARG A 126 -9.43 -29.19 -16.11
C ARG A 126 -9.61 -29.96 -14.80
N GLU A 127 -8.66 -30.76 -14.44
CA GLU A 127 -8.53 -31.32 -13.11
C GLU A 127 -7.96 -30.32 -12.11
N ILE A 128 -8.04 -30.64 -10.82
CA ILE A 128 -7.39 -29.86 -9.76
C ILE A 128 -5.87 -29.95 -9.94
N ASP A 129 -5.20 -28.84 -9.93
CA ASP A 129 -3.74 -28.77 -10.01
C ASP A 129 -3.12 -29.03 -8.63
N MET A 130 -2.52 -30.21 -8.47
CA MET A 130 -1.94 -30.61 -7.20
C MET A 130 -0.68 -29.83 -6.84
N ASN A 131 0.05 -29.27 -7.79
CA ASN A 131 1.21 -28.42 -7.49
C ASN A 131 0.79 -27.12 -6.78
N LEU A 132 -0.29 -26.49 -7.27
CA LEU A 132 -0.89 -25.32 -6.61
C LEU A 132 -1.41 -25.66 -5.20
N VAL A 133 -2.06 -26.82 -5.05
CA VAL A 133 -2.52 -27.32 -3.74
C VAL A 133 -1.34 -27.50 -2.80
N ASP A 134 -0.29 -28.16 -3.26
CA ASP A 134 0.91 -28.47 -2.49
C ASP A 134 1.66 -27.18 -2.09
N ALA A 135 1.74 -26.20 -2.97
CA ALA A 135 2.32 -24.90 -2.67
C ALA A 135 1.54 -24.16 -1.55
N GLN A 136 0.21 -24.22 -1.60
CA GLN A 136 -0.64 -23.66 -0.54
C GLN A 136 -0.49 -24.44 0.77
N GLN A 137 -0.45 -25.76 0.74
CA GLN A 137 -0.24 -26.61 1.92
C GLN A 137 1.12 -26.32 2.57
N ALA A 138 2.19 -26.29 1.77
CA ALA A 138 3.53 -25.94 2.27
C ALA A 138 3.54 -24.60 2.99
N ARG A 139 2.98 -23.57 2.35
CA ARG A 139 2.84 -22.25 2.96
C ARG A 139 2.06 -22.31 4.26
N ARG A 140 0.89 -22.97 4.26
CA ARG A 140 0.03 -23.09 5.44
C ARG A 140 0.75 -23.77 6.59
N MET A 141 1.54 -24.81 6.30
CA MET A 141 2.33 -25.53 7.31
C MET A 141 3.48 -24.70 7.85
N LEU A 142 4.26 -24.04 6.99
CA LEU A 142 5.35 -23.15 7.43
C LEU A 142 4.84 -22.03 8.33
N ASP A 143 3.74 -21.38 7.95
CA ASP A 143 3.12 -20.32 8.76
C ASP A 143 2.58 -20.88 10.09
N ARG A 144 2.09 -22.13 10.08
CA ARG A 144 1.66 -22.85 11.31
C ARG A 144 2.85 -23.16 12.20
N MET A 145 3.94 -23.66 11.67
CA MET A 145 5.18 -23.95 12.42
C MET A 145 5.68 -22.72 13.15
N VAL A 146 5.93 -21.65 12.41
CA VAL A 146 6.43 -20.39 12.99
C VAL A 146 5.44 -19.80 13.99
N GLY A 147 4.19 -19.63 13.59
CA GLY A 147 3.18 -19.00 14.44
C GLY A 147 2.87 -19.78 15.70
N TYR A 148 2.81 -21.10 15.60
CA TYR A 148 2.43 -21.98 16.72
C TYR A 148 3.59 -22.24 17.68
N ARG A 149 4.83 -22.28 17.21
CA ARG A 149 6.02 -22.51 18.04
C ARG A 149 6.53 -21.22 18.69
N ILE A 150 6.57 -20.11 17.96
CA ILE A 150 7.17 -18.87 18.47
C ILE A 150 6.16 -17.99 19.24
N SER A 151 4.88 -17.94 18.83
CA SER A 151 3.92 -17.04 19.49
C SER A 151 3.72 -17.33 20.98
N PRO A 152 3.66 -18.60 21.45
CA PRO A 152 3.59 -18.90 22.89
C PRO A 152 4.81 -18.41 23.66
N LEU A 153 6.01 -18.49 23.06
CA LEU A 153 7.23 -17.95 23.64
C LEU A 153 7.16 -16.44 23.82
N LEU A 154 6.68 -15.71 22.83
CA LEU A 154 6.45 -14.26 22.95
C LEU A 154 5.43 -13.93 24.05
N TRP A 155 4.41 -14.80 24.24
CA TRP A 155 3.44 -14.61 25.33
C TRP A 155 4.05 -14.82 26.71
N ALA A 156 4.93 -15.79 26.84
CA ALA A 156 5.61 -16.08 28.10
C ALA A 156 6.67 -15.01 28.45
N LYS A 157 7.39 -14.53 27.41
CA LYS A 157 8.56 -13.65 27.62
C LYS A 157 8.25 -12.16 27.52
N ILE A 158 7.16 -11.76 26.85
CA ILE A 158 6.80 -10.34 26.68
C ILE A 158 5.36 -10.10 27.15
N LYS A 159 4.36 -10.53 26.35
CA LYS A 159 2.94 -10.25 26.61
C LYS A 159 2.01 -11.16 25.81
N ARG A 160 0.90 -11.59 26.45
CA ARG A 160 -0.15 -12.35 25.75
C ARG A 160 -0.75 -11.57 24.58
N GLY A 161 -1.07 -12.30 23.50
CA GLY A 161 -1.72 -11.75 22.31
C GLY A 161 -0.76 -11.32 21.21
N LEU A 162 0.55 -11.41 21.41
CA LEU A 162 1.55 -11.23 20.36
C LEU A 162 1.54 -12.41 19.38
N SER A 163 2.06 -12.22 18.18
CA SER A 163 2.23 -13.30 17.22
C SER A 163 3.51 -13.12 16.41
N ALA A 164 4.18 -14.23 16.16
CA ALA A 164 5.22 -14.30 15.15
C ALA A 164 4.68 -14.90 13.87
N GLY A 165 5.27 -14.53 12.75
CA GLY A 165 4.99 -15.10 11.44
C GLY A 165 6.11 -14.75 10.50
N ARG A 166 6.45 -15.63 9.57
CA ARG A 166 7.57 -15.50 8.66
C ARG A 166 7.65 -14.10 8.01
N VAL A 167 6.64 -13.77 7.22
CA VAL A 167 6.57 -12.49 6.47
C VAL A 167 6.36 -11.30 7.42
N GLN A 168 5.52 -11.44 8.45
CA GLN A 168 5.23 -10.33 9.37
C GLN A 168 6.43 -9.91 10.23
N SER A 169 7.26 -10.88 10.65
CA SER A 169 8.43 -10.57 11.48
C SER A 169 9.52 -9.88 10.66
N VAL A 170 9.71 -10.28 9.41
CA VAL A 170 10.64 -9.60 8.50
C VAL A 170 10.13 -8.20 8.11
N ALA A 171 8.83 -8.04 7.86
CA ALA A 171 8.26 -6.72 7.59
C ALA A 171 8.44 -5.76 8.79
N LEU A 172 8.29 -6.26 10.02
CA LEU A 172 8.60 -5.48 11.22
C LEU A 172 10.08 -5.11 11.29
N ARG A 173 10.99 -6.07 11.04
CA ARG A 173 12.42 -5.82 11.02
C ARG A 173 12.82 -4.72 10.03
N ILE A 174 12.28 -4.76 8.81
CA ILE A 174 12.54 -3.71 7.79
C ILE A 174 12.19 -2.32 8.31
N ILE A 175 11.08 -2.20 9.05
CA ILE A 175 10.67 -0.92 9.62
C ILE A 175 11.60 -0.53 10.78
N CYS A 176 11.98 -1.47 11.66
CA CYS A 176 12.92 -1.22 12.76
C CYS A 176 14.29 -0.78 12.24
N ASP A 177 14.85 -1.50 11.26
CA ASP A 177 16.14 -1.17 10.66
C ASP A 177 16.12 0.25 10.04
N ARG A 178 14.97 0.69 9.46
CA ARG A 178 14.77 2.05 8.97
C ARG A 178 14.71 3.08 10.09
N GLU A 179 14.06 2.80 11.22
CA GLU A 179 14.06 3.69 12.39
C GLU A 179 15.47 3.83 12.97
N ASP A 180 16.25 2.74 12.98
CA ASP A 180 17.65 2.76 13.39
C ASP A 180 18.49 3.67 12.47
N GLU A 181 18.29 3.57 11.15
CA GLU A 181 18.93 4.46 10.16
C GLU A 181 18.55 5.95 10.39
N ILE A 182 17.28 6.23 10.65
CA ILE A 182 16.79 7.60 10.92
C ILE A 182 17.41 8.14 12.20
N ASN A 183 17.42 7.34 13.27
CA ASN A 183 17.94 7.74 14.58
C ASN A 183 19.45 7.93 14.59
N ALA A 184 20.18 7.16 13.79
CA ALA A 184 21.64 7.27 13.64
C ALA A 184 22.07 8.36 12.66
N PHE A 185 21.13 8.97 11.92
CA PHE A 185 21.44 9.91 10.88
C PHE A 185 21.96 11.23 11.46
N ILE A 186 23.08 11.70 10.92
CA ILE A 186 23.69 13.00 11.26
C ILE A 186 23.52 13.92 10.05
N PRO A 187 22.76 15.02 10.18
CA PRO A 187 22.60 15.98 9.08
C PRO A 187 23.92 16.64 8.72
N GLU A 188 24.25 16.66 7.44
CA GLU A 188 25.40 17.37 6.89
C GLU A 188 24.94 18.65 6.20
N GLU A 189 25.63 19.75 6.47
CA GLU A 189 25.38 21.03 5.86
C GLU A 189 25.88 21.05 4.42
N TYR A 190 25.06 21.62 3.53
CA TYR A 190 25.48 21.99 2.18
C TYR A 190 24.74 23.24 1.71
N TRP A 191 25.28 23.88 0.70
CA TRP A 191 24.72 25.12 0.16
C TRP A 191 24.36 24.95 -1.32
N SER A 192 23.30 25.61 -1.74
CA SER A 192 23.02 25.87 -3.15
C SER A 192 23.21 27.35 -3.42
N LEU A 193 23.71 27.65 -4.61
CA LEU A 193 23.88 28.99 -5.08
C LEU A 193 23.17 29.14 -6.42
N ASP A 194 22.08 29.85 -6.41
CA ASP A 194 21.36 30.24 -7.62
C ASP A 194 21.76 31.64 -8.05
N VAL A 195 21.83 31.91 -9.34
CA VAL A 195 22.06 33.23 -9.90
C VAL A 195 20.88 33.65 -10.77
N ASN A 196 20.35 34.82 -10.49
CA ASN A 196 19.31 35.44 -11.30
C ASN A 196 19.97 36.32 -12.36
N LEU A 197 19.68 36.05 -13.63
CA LEU A 197 20.27 36.70 -14.77
C LEU A 197 19.15 37.19 -15.71
N LYS A 198 19.39 38.32 -16.35
CA LYS A 198 18.44 38.88 -17.32
C LYS A 198 18.96 38.76 -18.73
N VAL A 199 18.12 38.20 -19.59
CA VAL A 199 18.37 38.16 -21.03
C VAL A 199 18.00 39.51 -21.63
N LYS A 200 18.85 40.09 -22.50
CA LYS A 200 18.60 41.37 -23.14
C LYS A 200 17.30 41.31 -23.95
N GLY A 201 16.38 42.22 -23.65
CA GLY A 201 15.06 42.26 -24.31
C GLY A 201 13.94 41.49 -23.58
N GLU A 202 14.26 40.69 -22.59
CA GLU A 202 13.28 39.92 -21.84
C GLU A 202 12.88 40.61 -20.52
N LYS A 203 11.60 40.44 -20.12
CA LYS A 203 11.08 41.07 -18.90
C LYS A 203 11.37 40.25 -17.63
N LYS A 204 11.41 38.91 -17.75
CA LYS A 204 11.61 38.01 -16.61
C LYS A 204 13.07 37.55 -16.53
N PRO A 205 13.67 37.52 -15.34
CA PRO A 205 14.99 36.92 -15.16
C PRO A 205 14.90 35.42 -15.30
N ILE A 206 16.03 34.83 -15.68
CA ILE A 206 16.25 33.37 -15.64
C ILE A 206 17.06 33.05 -14.39
N CYS A 207 16.82 31.90 -13.80
CA CYS A 207 17.52 31.39 -12.63
C CYS A 207 18.42 30.21 -13.03
N ALA A 208 19.73 30.40 -12.87
CA ALA A 208 20.71 29.34 -13.15
C ALA A 208 21.35 28.86 -11.85
N LYS A 209 21.56 27.55 -11.75
CA LYS A 209 22.11 26.88 -10.56
C LYS A 209 23.62 26.68 -10.71
N TYR A 210 24.35 26.94 -9.65
CA TYR A 210 25.79 26.65 -9.58
C TYR A 210 26.05 25.16 -9.87
N TYR A 211 27.01 24.90 -10.73
CA TYR A 211 27.40 23.55 -11.13
C TYR A 211 28.80 23.17 -10.59
N GLY A 212 29.71 24.14 -10.54
CA GLY A 212 31.09 23.95 -10.18
C GLY A 212 32.03 24.85 -11.00
N THR A 213 33.23 24.40 -11.21
CA THR A 213 34.21 25.11 -12.02
C THR A 213 34.24 24.62 -13.46
N THR A 214 35.00 25.29 -14.32
CA THR A 214 35.26 24.86 -15.70
C THR A 214 35.93 23.50 -15.77
N GLU A 215 36.61 23.06 -14.71
CA GLU A 215 37.34 21.79 -14.66
C GLU A 215 36.48 20.63 -14.15
N LYS A 216 35.62 20.88 -13.15
CA LYS A 216 34.84 19.82 -12.48
C LYS A 216 33.53 20.32 -11.86
N LYS A 217 32.60 19.40 -11.75
CA LYS A 217 31.41 19.57 -10.91
C LYS A 217 31.84 19.65 -9.45
N GLN A 218 31.34 20.67 -8.72
CA GLN A 218 31.68 20.89 -7.32
C GLN A 218 30.45 21.35 -6.54
N GLY A 219 30.19 20.72 -5.38
CA GLY A 219 29.20 21.20 -4.41
C GLY A 219 29.78 22.29 -3.50
N ILE A 220 28.92 23.01 -2.81
CA ILE A 220 29.26 24.01 -1.82
C ILE A 220 28.93 23.41 -0.45
N THR A 221 29.94 23.33 0.44
CA THR A 221 29.82 22.63 1.74
C THR A 221 29.72 23.59 2.92
N SER A 222 29.98 24.89 2.71
CA SER A 222 29.91 25.89 3.78
C SER A 222 29.49 27.27 3.25
N LYS A 223 29.08 28.14 4.16
CA LYS A 223 28.76 29.54 3.86
C LYS A 223 29.96 30.28 3.32
N GLU A 224 31.13 30.13 3.94
CA GLU A 224 32.37 30.78 3.55
C GLU A 224 32.76 30.46 2.11
N GLN A 225 32.52 29.20 1.68
CA GLN A 225 32.73 28.80 0.31
C GLN A 225 31.73 29.47 -0.65
N ALA A 226 30.46 29.57 -0.27
CA ALA A 226 29.45 30.28 -1.06
C ALA A 226 29.80 31.78 -1.19
N ASP A 227 30.15 32.41 -0.09
CA ASP A 227 30.56 33.84 -0.04
C ASP A 227 31.80 34.06 -0.90
N SER A 228 32.82 33.21 -0.80
CA SER A 228 34.06 33.28 -1.62
C SER A 228 33.78 33.19 -3.12
N ILE A 229 32.85 32.29 -3.53
CA ILE A 229 32.43 32.16 -4.93
C ILE A 229 31.74 33.47 -5.37
N MET A 230 30.81 34.00 -4.60
CA MET A 230 30.08 35.23 -4.92
C MET A 230 31.03 36.42 -5.03
N ASP A 231 31.96 36.56 -4.09
CA ASP A 231 32.97 37.64 -4.08
C ASP A 231 33.90 37.51 -5.31
N SER A 232 34.31 36.29 -5.66
CA SER A 232 35.13 36.07 -6.86
C SER A 232 34.43 36.48 -8.14
N LEU A 233 33.09 36.45 -8.16
CA LEU A 233 32.26 36.77 -9.31
C LEU A 233 31.81 38.23 -9.35
N ASN A 234 32.26 39.07 -8.40
CA ASN A 234 31.91 40.48 -8.38
C ASN A 234 32.44 41.16 -9.65
N GLY A 235 31.52 41.82 -10.39
CA GLY A 235 31.83 42.48 -11.67
C GLY A 235 32.11 41.49 -12.83
N ALA A 236 31.91 40.20 -12.63
CA ALA A 236 32.10 39.19 -13.71
C ALA A 236 31.01 39.31 -14.78
N LYS A 237 31.40 39.05 -16.01
CA LYS A 237 30.45 38.85 -17.12
C LYS A 237 29.93 37.41 -17.09
N PHE A 238 28.61 37.28 -17.24
CA PHE A 238 27.98 36.00 -17.39
C PHE A 238 27.73 35.75 -18.88
N GLU A 239 28.35 34.71 -19.44
CA GLU A 239 28.28 34.37 -20.85
C GLU A 239 27.73 32.96 -21.07
N VAL A 240 26.84 32.82 -22.02
CA VAL A 240 26.35 31.48 -22.42
C VAL A 240 27.48 30.77 -23.20
N LYS A 241 27.97 29.66 -22.67
CA LYS A 241 29.03 28.89 -23.29
C LYS A 241 28.52 27.72 -24.15
N GLU A 242 27.40 27.18 -23.77
CA GLU A 242 26.84 26.03 -24.46
C GLU A 242 25.33 26.04 -24.33
N VAL A 243 24.65 25.83 -25.46
CA VAL A 243 23.20 25.57 -25.52
C VAL A 243 22.99 24.22 -26.20
N ARG A 244 22.45 23.27 -25.47
CA ARG A 244 22.11 21.95 -26.00
C ARG A 244 20.61 21.80 -26.09
N HIS A 245 20.10 21.54 -27.28
CA HIS A 245 18.74 21.13 -27.53
C HIS A 245 18.69 19.60 -27.59
N GLY A 246 17.66 19.04 -26.98
CA GLY A 246 17.46 17.60 -26.98
C GLY A 246 15.98 17.24 -26.85
N GLU A 247 15.71 15.96 -26.89
CA GLU A 247 14.36 15.43 -26.68
C GLU A 247 14.35 14.51 -25.47
N ARG A 248 13.29 14.58 -24.67
CA ARG A 248 13.03 13.65 -23.59
C ARG A 248 11.72 12.94 -23.84
N VAL A 249 11.76 11.61 -23.83
CA VAL A 249 10.59 10.75 -23.96
C VAL A 249 10.21 10.19 -22.60
N LYS A 250 8.98 10.45 -22.16
CA LYS A 250 8.41 9.87 -20.95
C LYS A 250 7.47 8.74 -21.32
N LYS A 251 7.90 7.51 -21.01
CA LYS A 251 7.13 6.30 -21.32
C LYS A 251 5.87 6.20 -20.45
N ALA A 252 4.82 5.64 -21.04
CA ALA A 252 3.61 5.30 -20.30
C ALA A 252 3.91 4.30 -19.18
N PRO A 253 3.25 4.45 -18.01
CA PRO A 253 3.41 3.49 -16.92
C PRO A 253 2.72 2.17 -17.27
N LEU A 254 3.27 1.05 -16.79
CA LEU A 254 2.67 -0.28 -16.96
C LEU A 254 1.29 -0.38 -16.28
N PRO A 255 0.41 -1.29 -16.71
CA PRO A 255 -0.84 -1.57 -16.03
C PRO A 255 -0.57 -2.07 -14.60
N PHE A 256 -1.58 -2.00 -13.74
CA PHE A 256 -1.39 -2.33 -12.33
C PHE A 256 -1.17 -3.81 -12.06
N THR A 257 -0.18 -4.08 -11.21
CA THR A 257 -0.10 -5.27 -10.35
C THR A 257 -0.78 -4.99 -9.01
N THR A 258 -0.92 -6.01 -8.15
CA THR A 258 -1.43 -5.83 -6.77
C THR A 258 -0.60 -4.82 -5.99
N SER A 259 0.72 -4.92 -6.08
CA SER A 259 1.65 -4.03 -5.39
C SER A 259 1.52 -2.59 -5.87
N THR A 260 1.62 -2.36 -7.17
CA THR A 260 1.55 -1.00 -7.75
C THR A 260 0.18 -0.36 -7.56
N LEU A 261 -0.92 -1.14 -7.55
CA LEU A 261 -2.26 -0.64 -7.22
C LEU A 261 -2.33 -0.18 -5.76
N GLN A 262 -1.80 -0.95 -4.82
CA GLN A 262 -1.77 -0.56 -3.40
C GLN A 262 -0.94 0.70 -3.18
N GLN A 263 0.21 0.81 -3.83
CA GLN A 263 1.08 1.98 -3.76
C GLN A 263 0.38 3.23 -4.27
N GLU A 264 -0.18 3.17 -5.47
CA GLU A 264 -0.81 4.33 -6.11
C GLU A 264 -2.12 4.73 -5.42
N ALA A 265 -2.95 3.76 -5.01
CA ALA A 265 -4.16 4.04 -4.25
C ALA A 265 -3.86 4.68 -2.88
N SER A 266 -2.75 4.31 -2.24
CA SER A 266 -2.30 4.96 -1.01
C SER A 266 -1.85 6.40 -1.27
N LYS A 267 -1.09 6.63 -2.35
CA LYS A 267 -0.53 7.93 -2.72
C LYS A 267 -1.63 8.91 -3.13
N VAL A 268 -2.48 8.52 -4.10
CA VAL A 268 -3.44 9.42 -4.76
C VAL A 268 -4.80 9.47 -4.04
N LEU A 269 -5.27 8.33 -3.54
CA LEU A 269 -6.59 8.20 -2.93
C LEU A 269 -6.57 8.26 -1.40
N ASN A 270 -5.39 8.17 -0.80
CA ASN A 270 -5.18 8.01 0.64
C ASN A 270 -5.92 6.78 1.21
N PHE A 271 -5.91 5.68 0.46
CA PHE A 271 -6.48 4.41 0.91
C PHE A 271 -5.40 3.56 1.58
N SER A 272 -5.77 2.84 2.65
CA SER A 272 -4.91 1.79 3.19
C SER A 272 -4.84 0.61 2.23
N THR A 273 -3.78 -0.19 2.32
CA THR A 273 -3.63 -1.41 1.53
C THR A 273 -4.82 -2.35 1.71
N GLN A 274 -5.28 -2.55 2.94
CA GLN A 274 -6.47 -3.35 3.26
C GLN A 274 -7.75 -2.81 2.59
N LYS A 275 -7.96 -1.48 2.65
CA LYS A 275 -9.12 -0.84 2.01
C LYS A 275 -9.07 -1.00 0.51
N THR A 276 -7.90 -0.80 -0.10
CA THR A 276 -7.68 -0.97 -1.54
C THR A 276 -8.06 -2.37 -1.99
N MET A 277 -7.54 -3.41 -1.31
CA MET A 277 -7.83 -4.80 -1.66
C MET A 277 -9.30 -5.18 -1.46
N ARG A 278 -9.93 -4.68 -0.40
CA ARG A 278 -11.37 -4.90 -0.17
C ARG A 278 -12.24 -4.29 -1.27
N LEU A 279 -11.92 -3.08 -1.72
CA LEU A 279 -12.65 -2.42 -2.81
C LEU A 279 -12.37 -3.09 -4.16
N ALA A 280 -11.12 -3.50 -4.42
CA ALA A 280 -10.76 -4.24 -5.61
C ALA A 280 -11.50 -5.59 -5.69
N GLN A 281 -11.63 -6.30 -4.56
CA GLN A 281 -12.42 -7.54 -4.47
C GLN A 281 -13.89 -7.30 -4.86
N GLN A 282 -14.50 -6.21 -4.41
CA GLN A 282 -15.88 -5.86 -4.79
C GLN A 282 -15.99 -5.56 -6.28
N LEU A 283 -15.03 -4.85 -6.87
CA LEU A 283 -15.01 -4.56 -8.31
C LEU A 283 -14.84 -5.84 -9.15
N TYR A 284 -14.05 -6.80 -8.68
CA TYR A 284 -13.83 -8.07 -9.35
C TYR A 284 -15.06 -8.99 -9.25
N GLU A 285 -15.61 -9.18 -8.05
CA GLU A 285 -16.72 -10.13 -7.81
C GLU A 285 -18.03 -9.67 -8.45
N GLY A 286 -18.20 -8.38 -8.61
CA GLY A 286 -19.32 -7.77 -9.31
C GLY A 286 -20.05 -6.71 -8.50
N VAL A 287 -20.48 -5.70 -9.22
CA VAL A 287 -21.31 -4.58 -8.75
C VAL A 287 -22.53 -4.43 -9.64
N ASP A 288 -23.62 -3.92 -9.08
CA ASP A 288 -24.85 -3.73 -9.84
C ASP A 288 -24.75 -2.48 -10.71
N ILE A 289 -24.82 -2.66 -12.03
CA ILE A 289 -24.84 -1.58 -13.03
C ILE A 289 -26.22 -1.53 -13.67
N LYS A 290 -26.81 -0.34 -13.73
CA LYS A 290 -28.16 -0.13 -14.26
C LYS A 290 -28.23 -0.57 -15.74
N GLY A 291 -29.17 -1.43 -16.05
CA GLY A 291 -29.35 -2.02 -17.39
C GLY A 291 -28.53 -3.27 -17.65
N GLU A 292 -27.43 -3.48 -16.92
CA GLU A 292 -26.56 -4.65 -17.08
C GLU A 292 -26.71 -5.68 -15.95
N GLY A 293 -27.19 -5.23 -14.77
CA GLY A 293 -27.25 -6.02 -13.53
C GLY A 293 -25.86 -6.20 -12.91
N THR A 294 -25.63 -7.26 -12.14
CA THR A 294 -24.35 -7.49 -11.47
C THR A 294 -23.28 -7.90 -12.48
N VAL A 295 -22.17 -7.16 -12.56
CA VAL A 295 -21.03 -7.40 -13.48
C VAL A 295 -19.71 -7.16 -12.76
N GLY A 296 -18.68 -7.96 -13.07
CA GLY A 296 -17.31 -7.72 -12.66
C GLY A 296 -16.71 -6.57 -13.47
N LEU A 297 -16.17 -5.56 -12.81
CA LEU A 297 -15.63 -4.37 -13.47
C LEU A 297 -14.13 -4.44 -13.74
N ILE A 298 -13.41 -5.29 -13.03
CA ILE A 298 -11.95 -5.47 -13.20
C ILE A 298 -11.58 -6.94 -13.28
N THR A 299 -10.38 -7.20 -13.80
CA THR A 299 -9.75 -8.52 -13.77
C THR A 299 -9.33 -8.91 -12.35
N TYR A 300 -8.85 -10.14 -12.20
CA TYR A 300 -8.41 -10.67 -10.91
C TYR A 300 -7.35 -9.79 -10.26
N LEU A 301 -7.56 -9.51 -8.98
CA LEU A 301 -6.84 -8.45 -8.27
C LEU A 301 -5.53 -8.90 -7.60
N ARG A 302 -5.29 -10.21 -7.47
CA ARG A 302 -4.06 -10.75 -6.87
C ARG A 302 -3.13 -11.24 -7.97
N THR A 303 -2.32 -10.34 -8.49
CA THR A 303 -1.41 -10.59 -9.60
C THR A 303 -0.14 -9.76 -9.47
N ASP A 304 0.96 -10.31 -9.85
CA ASP A 304 2.26 -9.65 -10.07
C ASP A 304 2.57 -9.47 -11.58
N SER A 305 1.68 -9.95 -12.44
CA SER A 305 1.79 -9.84 -13.88
C SER A 305 1.35 -8.47 -14.40
N THR A 306 2.09 -7.96 -15.38
CA THR A 306 1.70 -6.79 -16.18
C THR A 306 1.19 -7.18 -17.57
N ARG A 307 1.06 -8.48 -17.85
CA ARG A 307 0.57 -9.03 -19.11
C ARG A 307 -0.89 -8.62 -19.34
N VAL A 308 -1.23 -8.39 -20.58
CA VAL A 308 -2.60 -8.11 -21.04
C VAL A 308 -2.94 -9.12 -22.13
N SER A 309 -4.18 -9.61 -22.15
CA SER A 309 -4.65 -10.54 -23.19
C SER A 309 -4.73 -9.84 -24.55
N GLU A 310 -4.57 -10.58 -25.64
CA GLU A 310 -4.65 -10.07 -27.01
C GLU A 310 -6.01 -9.41 -27.31
N GLU A 311 -7.09 -9.96 -26.75
CA GLU A 311 -8.43 -9.39 -26.87
C GLU A 311 -8.49 -7.99 -26.22
N ALA A 312 -7.95 -7.83 -25.01
CA ALA A 312 -7.94 -6.55 -24.31
C ALA A 312 -6.97 -5.53 -24.96
N GLU A 313 -5.85 -5.99 -25.53
CA GLU A 313 -4.96 -5.15 -26.34
C GLU A 313 -5.68 -4.57 -27.56
N THR A 314 -6.42 -5.42 -28.28
CA THR A 314 -7.19 -5.00 -29.47
C THR A 314 -8.28 -3.99 -29.08
N GLN A 315 -9.06 -4.29 -28.05
CA GLN A 315 -10.09 -3.38 -27.53
C GLN A 315 -9.51 -2.04 -27.07
N ALA A 316 -8.35 -2.05 -26.42
CA ALA A 316 -7.69 -0.83 -26.00
C ALA A 316 -7.20 0.01 -27.20
N ALA A 317 -6.64 -0.62 -28.22
CA ALA A 317 -6.18 0.06 -29.42
C ALA A 317 -7.35 0.72 -30.16
N GLU A 318 -8.47 0.01 -30.32
CA GLU A 318 -9.70 0.55 -30.94
C GLU A 318 -10.28 1.71 -30.11
N PHE A 319 -10.35 1.55 -28.78
CA PHE A 319 -10.85 2.58 -27.89
C PHE A 319 -10.02 3.87 -27.96
N ILE A 320 -8.69 3.74 -27.95
CA ILE A 320 -7.77 4.88 -28.02
C ILE A 320 -7.91 5.59 -29.39
N ASP A 321 -8.01 4.83 -30.46
CA ASP A 321 -8.16 5.38 -31.79
C ASP A 321 -9.43 6.24 -31.92
N VAL A 322 -10.55 5.71 -31.43
CA VAL A 322 -11.86 6.39 -31.50
C VAL A 322 -11.91 7.65 -30.61
N HIS A 323 -11.33 7.61 -29.42
CA HIS A 323 -11.51 8.68 -28.43
C HIS A 323 -10.38 9.70 -28.37
N TYR A 324 -9.16 9.33 -28.81
CA TYR A 324 -7.96 10.17 -28.73
C TYR A 324 -7.28 10.36 -30.10
N GLY A 325 -7.49 9.43 -31.01
CA GLY A 325 -6.92 9.43 -32.36
C GLY A 325 -5.66 8.58 -32.49
N GLU A 326 -5.32 8.25 -33.75
CA GLU A 326 -4.27 7.29 -34.10
C GLU A 326 -2.89 7.60 -33.50
N LYS A 327 -2.51 8.88 -33.42
CA LYS A 327 -1.21 9.31 -32.86
C LYS A 327 -1.01 8.94 -31.39
N TYR A 328 -2.11 8.69 -30.66
CA TYR A 328 -2.06 8.29 -29.26
C TYR A 328 -1.92 6.77 -29.07
N LYS A 329 -2.07 5.98 -30.12
CA LYS A 329 -1.85 4.53 -30.05
C LYS A 329 -0.36 4.24 -29.91
N THR A 330 -0.01 3.38 -28.98
CA THR A 330 1.34 2.79 -28.99
C THR A 330 1.43 1.87 -30.20
N ALA A 331 2.43 2.06 -31.08
CA ALA A 331 2.81 1.02 -32.02
C ALA A 331 3.11 -0.22 -31.17
N ALA A 332 2.44 -1.35 -31.45
CA ALA A 332 2.52 -2.57 -30.67
C ALA A 332 3.97 -2.83 -30.24
N ALA A 333 4.28 -2.48 -29.02
CA ALA A 333 5.57 -2.81 -28.46
C ALA A 333 5.57 -4.33 -28.39
N THR A 334 6.37 -4.94 -29.23
CA THR A 334 6.90 -6.27 -28.97
C THR A 334 7.62 -6.14 -27.62
N GLU A 335 6.89 -6.32 -26.53
CA GLU A 335 7.49 -6.47 -25.23
C GLU A 335 8.52 -7.59 -25.45
N LYS A 336 9.82 -7.24 -25.32
CA LYS A 336 10.85 -8.25 -25.23
C LYS A 336 10.37 -9.16 -24.13
N LYS A 337 10.07 -10.40 -24.47
CA LYS A 337 9.82 -11.47 -23.51
C LYS A 337 10.98 -11.45 -22.54
N ASN A 338 10.83 -10.71 -21.44
CA ASN A 338 11.70 -10.86 -20.32
C ASN A 338 11.47 -12.29 -19.84
N SER A 339 12.48 -13.11 -20.03
CA SER A 339 12.51 -14.53 -19.73
C SER A 339 12.56 -14.86 -18.23
N GLN A 340 12.08 -13.97 -17.38
CA GLN A 340 11.69 -14.35 -16.03
C GLN A 340 10.30 -14.99 -16.16
N LYS A 341 10.24 -16.28 -15.84
CA LYS A 341 9.06 -17.11 -15.80
C LYS A 341 8.04 -16.49 -14.82
N ILE A 342 7.28 -15.54 -15.32
CA ILE A 342 6.09 -15.01 -14.69
C ILE A 342 5.07 -16.13 -14.80
N GLN A 343 4.30 -16.38 -13.76
CA GLN A 343 3.15 -17.26 -13.80
C GLN A 343 2.26 -16.84 -14.98
N ASP A 344 2.34 -17.56 -16.07
CA ASP A 344 1.71 -17.23 -17.38
C ASP A 344 0.17 -17.20 -17.33
N ALA A 345 -0.42 -17.58 -16.18
CA ALA A 345 -1.86 -17.70 -15.99
C ALA A 345 -2.55 -16.37 -15.65
N HIS A 346 -1.85 -15.38 -15.08
CA HIS A 346 -2.47 -14.14 -14.61
C HIS A 346 -2.26 -12.98 -15.57
N GLU A 347 -3.25 -12.08 -15.60
CA GLU A 347 -3.19 -10.80 -16.28
C GLU A 347 -2.99 -9.65 -15.28
N ALA A 348 -2.61 -8.48 -15.77
CA ALA A 348 -2.63 -7.23 -15.02
C ALA A 348 -4.04 -6.87 -14.54
N ILE A 349 -4.13 -6.03 -13.52
CA ILE A 349 -5.40 -5.48 -13.06
C ILE A 349 -5.85 -4.41 -14.05
N ARG A 350 -6.95 -4.69 -14.76
CA ARG A 350 -7.53 -3.83 -15.79
C ARG A 350 -9.05 -3.82 -15.75
N PRO A 351 -9.74 -2.84 -16.34
CA PRO A 351 -11.17 -2.92 -16.55
C PRO A 351 -11.53 -4.08 -17.49
N THR A 352 -12.67 -4.72 -17.23
CA THR A 352 -13.20 -5.81 -18.08
C THR A 352 -13.80 -5.29 -19.39
N ASP A 353 -14.19 -4.02 -19.43
CA ASP A 353 -14.77 -3.35 -20.61
C ASP A 353 -14.44 -1.86 -20.53
N LEU A 354 -13.70 -1.35 -21.51
CA LEU A 354 -13.30 0.05 -21.58
C LEU A 354 -14.45 1.01 -21.86
N ASN A 355 -15.53 0.52 -22.50
CA ASN A 355 -16.72 1.33 -22.78
C ASN A 355 -17.51 1.68 -21.50
N ARG A 356 -17.26 0.98 -20.39
CA ARG A 356 -17.75 1.39 -19.07
C ARG A 356 -16.88 2.52 -18.52
N MET A 357 -16.85 3.64 -19.25
CA MET A 357 -16.09 4.80 -18.81
C MET A 357 -16.50 5.24 -17.40
N PRO A 358 -15.54 5.62 -16.54
CA PRO A 358 -15.84 5.99 -15.14
C PRO A 358 -16.94 7.05 -15.03
N ILE A 359 -16.95 8.05 -15.92
CA ILE A 359 -17.97 9.11 -15.90
C ILE A 359 -19.38 8.59 -16.10
N ALA A 360 -19.56 7.55 -16.93
CA ALA A 360 -20.87 6.98 -17.24
C ALA A 360 -21.48 6.18 -16.07
N ILE A 361 -20.65 5.62 -15.19
CA ILE A 361 -21.09 4.78 -14.06
C ILE A 361 -20.89 5.44 -12.71
N LYS A 362 -20.49 6.72 -12.68
CA LYS A 362 -20.16 7.45 -11.45
C LYS A 362 -21.28 7.43 -10.40
N GLU A 363 -22.49 7.71 -10.80
CA GLU A 363 -23.65 7.78 -9.91
C GLU A 363 -24.16 6.40 -9.46
N GLN A 364 -23.63 5.33 -10.04
CA GLN A 364 -24.03 3.94 -9.76
C GLN A 364 -23.10 3.27 -8.75
N LEU A 365 -21.94 3.88 -8.47
CA LEU A 365 -20.94 3.34 -7.56
C LEU A 365 -20.81 4.19 -6.30
N PRO A 366 -20.63 3.56 -5.11
CA PRO A 366 -20.17 4.28 -3.93
C PRO A 366 -18.87 5.05 -4.23
N ARG A 367 -18.74 6.25 -3.64
CA ARG A 367 -17.64 7.18 -3.91
C ARG A 367 -16.24 6.55 -3.93
N ASP A 368 -15.92 5.74 -2.93
CA ASP A 368 -14.58 5.15 -2.82
C ASP A 368 -14.36 4.04 -3.87
N LEU A 369 -15.42 3.28 -4.19
CA LEU A 369 -15.38 2.25 -5.21
C LEU A 369 -15.19 2.88 -6.60
N PHE A 370 -15.93 3.97 -6.87
CA PHE A 370 -15.77 4.76 -8.08
C PHE A 370 -14.34 5.29 -8.25
N ARG A 371 -13.76 5.89 -7.19
CA ARG A 371 -12.40 6.44 -7.24
C ARG A 371 -11.36 5.37 -7.54
N LEU A 372 -11.50 4.18 -6.97
CA LEU A 372 -10.58 3.07 -7.25
C LEU A 372 -10.75 2.56 -8.69
N TYR A 373 -12.00 2.38 -9.16
CA TYR A 373 -12.27 1.98 -10.54
C TYR A 373 -11.69 3.00 -11.53
N GLN A 374 -11.92 4.30 -11.29
CA GLN A 374 -11.39 5.37 -12.13
C GLN A 374 -9.86 5.34 -12.20
N LEU A 375 -9.17 5.07 -11.10
CA LEU A 375 -7.72 4.94 -11.04
C LEU A 375 -7.24 3.78 -11.91
N ILE A 376 -7.86 2.61 -11.77
CA ILE A 376 -7.53 1.40 -12.54
C ILE A 376 -7.79 1.63 -14.05
N TRP A 377 -8.94 2.20 -14.38
CA TRP A 377 -9.33 2.47 -15.77
C TRP A 377 -8.36 3.44 -16.45
N LYS A 378 -8.08 4.58 -15.81
CA LYS A 378 -7.15 5.58 -16.33
C LYS A 378 -5.75 5.02 -16.51
N ARG A 379 -5.25 4.27 -15.55
CA ARG A 379 -3.92 3.64 -15.62
C ARG A 379 -3.83 2.65 -16.77
N PHE A 380 -4.85 1.84 -16.97
CA PHE A 380 -4.87 0.86 -18.04
C PHE A 380 -4.88 1.54 -19.42
N VAL A 381 -5.78 2.49 -19.66
CA VAL A 381 -5.80 3.25 -20.92
C VAL A 381 -4.46 3.92 -21.18
N ALA A 382 -3.94 4.65 -20.20
CA ALA A 382 -2.64 5.30 -20.31
C ALA A 382 -1.50 4.33 -20.64
N SER A 383 -1.53 3.12 -20.07
CA SER A 383 -0.50 2.11 -20.32
C SER A 383 -0.45 1.59 -21.75
N ARG A 384 -1.51 1.82 -22.55
CA ARG A 384 -1.62 1.43 -23.96
C ARG A 384 -1.49 2.63 -24.90
N MET A 385 -1.17 3.82 -24.35
CA MET A 385 -0.99 5.05 -25.13
C MET A 385 0.48 5.34 -25.41
N SER A 386 0.70 6.17 -26.42
CA SER A 386 2.01 6.66 -26.82
C SER A 386 2.68 7.45 -25.68
N ALA A 387 4.00 7.42 -25.65
CA ALA A 387 4.81 8.17 -24.71
C ALA A 387 4.63 9.69 -24.86
N ALA A 388 4.72 10.43 -23.75
CA ALA A 388 4.81 11.87 -23.80
C ALA A 388 6.19 12.33 -24.26
N GLN A 389 6.26 13.41 -25.03
CA GLN A 389 7.48 13.93 -25.65
C GLN A 389 7.71 15.38 -25.20
N TYR A 390 8.94 15.66 -24.85
CA TYR A 390 9.39 16.98 -24.39
C TYR A 390 10.58 17.43 -25.21
N ASP A 391 10.57 18.69 -25.63
CA ASP A 391 11.76 19.38 -26.08
C ASP A 391 12.50 19.90 -24.84
N THR A 392 13.79 19.63 -24.75
CA THR A 392 14.62 20.05 -23.63
C THR A 392 15.70 20.99 -24.10
N THR A 393 15.99 22.00 -23.27
CA THR A 393 17.11 22.92 -23.50
C THR A 393 17.95 22.95 -22.23
N SER A 394 19.23 22.64 -22.37
CA SER A 394 20.23 22.75 -21.30
C SER A 394 21.23 23.84 -21.68
N VAL A 395 21.42 24.78 -20.76
CA VAL A 395 22.32 25.93 -20.96
C VAL A 395 23.42 25.89 -19.93
N LYS A 396 24.67 26.05 -20.35
CA LYS A 396 25.81 26.32 -19.49
C LYS A 396 26.20 27.80 -19.60
N ILE A 397 26.28 28.46 -18.46
CA ILE A 397 26.64 29.86 -18.32
C ILE A 397 27.96 29.91 -17.55
N GLN A 398 28.94 30.58 -18.11
CA GLN A 398 30.24 30.73 -17.49
C GLN A 398 30.39 32.17 -16.98
N ALA A 399 30.94 32.30 -15.78
CA ALA A 399 31.42 33.57 -15.22
C ALA A 399 32.82 33.33 -14.62
N LYS A 400 33.85 33.88 -15.24
CA LYS A 400 35.27 33.56 -14.96
C LYS A 400 35.51 32.05 -15.07
N ASP A 401 35.92 31.40 -13.98
CA ASP A 401 36.17 29.96 -13.86
C ASP A 401 34.93 29.16 -13.34
N GLN A 402 33.84 29.86 -13.03
CA GLN A 402 32.65 29.27 -12.46
C GLN A 402 31.60 28.97 -13.53
N ILE A 403 30.91 27.84 -13.38
CA ILE A 403 29.85 27.37 -14.27
C ILE A 403 28.52 27.31 -13.54
N PHE A 404 27.48 27.83 -14.18
CA PHE A 404 26.10 27.73 -13.80
C PHE A 404 25.33 26.99 -14.87
N THR A 405 24.30 26.24 -14.48
CA THR A 405 23.48 25.47 -15.41
C THR A 405 22.01 25.84 -15.24
N LEU A 406 21.31 25.84 -16.38
CA LEU A 406 19.88 26.03 -16.46
C LEU A 406 19.30 24.95 -17.37
N ALA A 407 18.23 24.29 -16.92
CA ALA A 407 17.50 23.32 -17.72
C ALA A 407 16.05 23.77 -17.86
N ALA A 408 15.55 23.68 -19.08
CA ALA A 408 14.16 23.95 -19.42
C ALA A 408 13.58 22.78 -20.20
N SER A 409 12.27 22.54 -20.05
CA SER A 409 11.57 21.54 -20.81
C SER A 409 10.19 22.08 -21.20
N ARG A 410 9.79 21.79 -22.44
CA ARG A 410 8.47 22.12 -22.99
C ARG A 410 7.83 20.86 -23.53
N MET A 411 6.60 20.60 -23.12
CA MET A 411 5.84 19.48 -23.64
C MET A 411 5.50 19.73 -25.13
N ARG A 412 5.93 18.81 -26.01
CA ARG A 412 5.61 18.80 -27.43
C ARG A 412 4.40 17.93 -27.74
N PHE A 413 4.28 16.80 -27.04
CA PHE A 413 3.18 15.86 -27.17
C PHE A 413 2.87 15.23 -25.81
N ASP A 414 1.62 15.30 -25.40
CA ASP A 414 1.19 14.84 -24.07
C ASP A 414 1.04 13.31 -23.95
N GLY A 415 0.77 12.62 -25.07
CA GLY A 415 0.62 11.17 -25.11
C GLY A 415 -0.30 10.64 -24.01
N PHE A 416 0.16 9.65 -23.24
CA PHE A 416 -0.60 9.05 -22.14
C PHE A 416 -0.99 10.05 -21.02
N MET A 417 -0.29 11.16 -20.90
CA MET A 417 -0.55 12.17 -19.86
C MET A 417 -1.88 12.90 -20.08
N SER A 418 -2.47 12.84 -21.28
CA SER A 418 -3.83 13.31 -21.54
C SER A 418 -4.91 12.59 -20.70
N VAL A 419 -4.61 11.36 -20.23
CA VAL A 419 -5.54 10.52 -19.44
C VAL A 419 -5.06 10.37 -18.00
N TYR A 420 -3.75 10.22 -17.78
CA TYR A 420 -3.18 9.83 -16.51
C TYR A 420 -1.89 10.59 -16.23
N THR A 421 -1.90 11.34 -15.13
CA THR A 421 -0.73 12.04 -14.60
C THR A 421 -0.48 11.59 -13.15
N GLN A 422 0.78 11.36 -12.79
CA GLN A 422 1.19 11.11 -11.41
C GLN A 422 1.52 12.43 -10.71
N GLU A 423 1.49 12.46 -9.37
CA GLU A 423 1.84 13.69 -8.63
C GLU A 423 3.26 14.17 -8.92
N ASP A 424 4.18 13.23 -9.18
CA ASP A 424 5.57 13.53 -9.53
C ASP A 424 5.72 14.09 -10.95
N ASP A 425 4.63 14.05 -11.75
CA ASP A 425 4.59 14.58 -13.12
C ASP A 425 4.33 16.09 -13.19
N LYS A 426 4.06 16.71 -12.06
CA LYS A 426 3.90 18.17 -11.95
C LYS A 426 5.27 18.87 -11.94
N GLU A 427 6.15 18.48 -12.86
CA GLU A 427 7.29 19.32 -13.17
C GLU A 427 6.76 20.65 -13.70
N GLU A 428 7.13 21.75 -13.06
CA GLU A 428 6.87 23.07 -13.61
C GLU A 428 7.49 23.13 -14.99
N GLU A 429 6.69 23.48 -16.00
CA GLU A 429 7.22 23.82 -17.32
C GLU A 429 8.11 25.04 -17.13
N ASN A 430 9.41 24.83 -16.97
CA ASN A 430 10.38 25.88 -17.05
C ASN A 430 10.53 26.25 -18.54
N VAL A 431 9.74 27.20 -18.97
CA VAL A 431 9.89 27.78 -20.31
C VAL A 431 10.96 28.85 -20.23
N LEU A 432 12.04 28.68 -20.99
CA LEU A 432 13.01 29.75 -21.20
C LEU A 432 12.29 30.93 -21.87
N GLY A 433 12.28 32.08 -21.22
CA GLY A 433 11.92 33.35 -21.87
C GLY A 433 13.07 33.79 -22.77
N GLY A 434 12.87 33.73 -24.08
CA GLY A 434 13.82 34.26 -25.07
C GLY A 434 14.77 33.22 -25.70
N ASN A 435 15.32 33.57 -26.85
CA ASN A 435 16.38 32.82 -27.52
C ASN A 435 17.71 33.07 -26.82
N LEU A 436 18.27 32.04 -26.22
CA LEU A 436 19.64 32.04 -25.68
C LEU A 436 20.54 31.37 -26.73
N ASP A 437 21.43 32.18 -27.33
CA ASP A 437 22.46 31.70 -28.23
C ASP A 437 23.82 31.62 -27.53
N GLU A 438 24.72 30.80 -28.02
CA GLU A 438 26.10 30.76 -27.56
C GLU A 438 26.74 32.14 -27.64
N ASN A 439 27.55 32.48 -26.65
CA ASN A 439 28.18 33.79 -26.44
C ASN A 439 27.22 34.97 -26.11
N SER A 440 25.93 34.70 -25.86
CA SER A 440 25.03 35.72 -25.33
C SER A 440 25.51 36.17 -23.95
N VAL A 441 25.60 37.49 -23.77
CA VAL A 441 25.97 38.11 -22.47
C VAL A 441 24.69 38.37 -21.69
N LEU A 442 24.67 37.91 -20.44
CA LEU A 442 23.54 38.01 -19.53
C LEU A 442 23.82 39.08 -18.48
N GLU A 443 22.82 39.88 -18.18
CA GLU A 443 22.90 40.90 -17.16
C GLU A 443 22.68 40.29 -15.77
N PHE A 444 23.66 40.42 -14.89
CA PHE A 444 23.60 39.98 -13.50
C PHE A 444 22.53 40.78 -12.74
N GLN A 445 21.68 40.09 -11.98
CA GLN A 445 20.68 40.70 -11.12
C GLN A 445 21.00 40.45 -9.64
N SER A 446 21.10 39.21 -9.24
CA SER A 446 21.36 38.82 -7.85
C SER A 446 21.83 37.39 -7.72
N PHE A 447 22.55 37.10 -6.65
CA PHE A 447 22.76 35.76 -6.14
C PHE A 447 21.68 35.42 -5.11
N ASP A 448 21.36 34.12 -4.99
CA ASP A 448 20.43 33.56 -4.03
C ASP A 448 21.07 32.30 -3.37
N PRO A 449 21.96 32.54 -2.37
CA PRO A 449 22.57 31.44 -1.62
C PRO A 449 21.55 30.87 -0.60
N LYS A 450 21.44 29.53 -0.54
CA LYS A 450 20.55 28.83 0.39
C LYS A 450 21.29 27.75 1.14
N GLN A 451 21.15 27.78 2.46
CA GLN A 451 21.62 26.73 3.35
C GLN A 451 20.68 25.57 3.32
N HIS A 452 21.21 24.35 3.26
CA HIS A 452 20.49 23.10 3.32
C HIS A 452 21.19 22.13 4.27
N PHE A 453 20.44 21.17 4.77
CA PHE A 453 20.96 20.03 5.50
C PHE A 453 20.47 18.75 4.82
N THR A 454 21.34 17.76 4.74
CA THR A 454 20.91 16.43 4.30
C THR A 454 19.80 15.95 5.23
N GLN A 455 18.83 15.23 4.65
CA GLN A 455 17.67 14.73 5.41
C GLN A 455 17.82 13.22 5.66
N PRO A 456 17.36 12.71 6.82
CA PRO A 456 17.33 11.28 7.05
C PRO A 456 16.44 10.59 6.02
N PRO A 457 16.60 9.26 5.86
CA PRO A 457 15.64 8.48 5.07
C PRO A 457 14.21 8.70 5.60
N ALA A 458 13.24 8.74 4.71
CA ALA A 458 11.84 8.90 5.12
C ALA A 458 11.35 7.63 5.85
N HIS A 459 10.49 7.82 6.88
CA HIS A 459 9.74 6.72 7.47
C HIS A 459 8.96 5.95 6.42
N TYR A 460 8.80 4.65 6.62
CA TYR A 460 7.93 3.87 5.74
C TYR A 460 6.48 4.34 5.83
N THR A 461 5.83 4.37 4.69
CA THR A 461 4.37 4.39 4.56
C THR A 461 3.90 2.98 4.19
N GLU A 462 2.59 2.70 4.23
CA GLU A 462 2.08 1.42 3.72
C GLU A 462 2.52 1.18 2.26
N ALA A 463 2.52 2.22 1.43
CA ALA A 463 2.92 2.16 0.03
C ALA A 463 4.41 1.83 -0.14
N SER A 464 5.29 2.57 0.54
CA SER A 464 6.74 2.32 0.42
C SER A 464 7.17 1.01 1.08
N LEU A 465 6.45 0.54 2.11
CA LEU A 465 6.69 -0.78 2.69
C LEU A 465 6.29 -1.90 1.73
N VAL A 466 5.13 -1.80 1.05
CA VAL A 466 4.74 -2.77 0.02
C VAL A 466 5.78 -2.82 -1.10
N ARG A 467 6.25 -1.66 -1.55
CA ARG A 467 7.31 -1.58 -2.56
C ARG A 467 8.60 -2.24 -2.09
N ALA A 468 9.06 -1.95 -0.87
CA ALA A 468 10.27 -2.56 -0.31
C ALA A 468 10.14 -4.09 -0.18
N MET A 469 8.98 -4.58 0.29
CA MET A 469 8.71 -6.02 0.37
C MET A 469 8.75 -6.68 -1.01
N GLU A 470 8.16 -6.06 -2.04
CA GLU A 470 8.19 -6.56 -3.41
C GLU A 470 9.62 -6.61 -3.97
N GLU A 471 10.37 -5.50 -3.86
CA GLU A 471 11.77 -5.40 -4.34
C GLU A 471 12.70 -6.40 -3.65
N LEU A 472 12.44 -6.72 -2.38
CA LEU A 472 13.19 -7.70 -1.58
C LEU A 472 12.67 -9.14 -1.76
N GLY A 473 11.62 -9.37 -2.54
CA GLY A 473 11.01 -10.70 -2.74
C GLY A 473 10.25 -11.24 -1.53
N ILE A 474 9.87 -10.39 -0.57
CA ILE A 474 9.21 -10.76 0.68
C ILE A 474 7.69 -10.66 0.52
N GLY A 475 7.01 -11.80 0.72
CA GLY A 475 5.56 -11.88 0.51
C GLY A 475 5.18 -12.00 -0.96
N ARG A 476 3.88 -12.00 -1.22
CA ARG A 476 3.27 -12.13 -2.55
C ARG A 476 1.99 -11.29 -2.58
N PRO A 477 1.33 -11.11 -3.73
CA PRO A 477 0.10 -10.32 -3.85
C PRO A 477 -0.97 -10.61 -2.80
N SER A 478 -1.09 -11.84 -2.36
CA SER A 478 -2.04 -12.27 -1.32
C SER A 478 -1.64 -11.86 0.11
N THR A 479 -0.39 -11.50 0.38
CA THR A 479 0.13 -11.32 1.75
C THR A 479 0.52 -9.90 2.12
N TYR A 480 0.75 -8.99 1.18
CA TYR A 480 1.18 -7.62 1.51
C TYR A 480 0.21 -6.91 2.47
N ALA A 481 -1.05 -6.76 2.08
CA ALA A 481 -2.05 -6.08 2.91
C ALA A 481 -2.35 -6.82 4.24
N PRO A 482 -2.51 -8.17 4.28
CA PRO A 482 -2.64 -8.91 5.53
C PRO A 482 -1.47 -8.74 6.49
N THR A 483 -0.23 -8.72 5.99
CA THR A 483 0.97 -8.53 6.81
C THR A 483 0.95 -7.16 7.50
N ILE A 484 0.76 -6.08 6.74
CA ILE A 484 0.69 -4.72 7.29
C ILE A 484 -0.46 -4.59 8.28
N THR A 485 -1.63 -5.13 7.94
CA THR A 485 -2.79 -5.12 8.82
C THR A 485 -2.50 -5.85 10.14
N THR A 486 -1.78 -6.97 10.08
CA THR A 486 -1.45 -7.77 11.27
C THR A 486 -0.48 -7.05 12.19
N ILE A 487 0.63 -6.50 11.67
CA ILE A 487 1.62 -5.79 12.51
C ILE A 487 1.04 -4.52 13.12
N LEU A 488 0.11 -3.83 12.44
CA LEU A 488 -0.68 -2.73 13.00
C LEU A 488 -1.64 -3.21 14.10
N ALA A 489 -2.39 -4.29 13.85
CA ALA A 489 -3.35 -4.84 14.80
C ALA A 489 -2.68 -5.41 16.07
N ARG A 490 -1.47 -5.96 15.93
CA ARG A 490 -0.61 -6.42 17.03
C ARG A 490 0.12 -5.30 17.74
N ARG A 491 0.06 -4.08 17.19
CA ARG A 491 0.70 -2.88 17.73
C ARG A 491 2.21 -2.97 17.81
N TYR A 492 2.80 -3.71 16.92
CA TYR A 492 4.24 -3.65 16.70
C TYR A 492 4.64 -2.33 16.05
N ILE A 493 3.73 -1.76 15.28
CA ILE A 493 3.86 -0.44 14.67
C ILE A 493 2.61 0.40 14.91
N ALA A 494 2.79 1.71 14.91
CA ALA A 494 1.73 2.71 14.91
C ALA A 494 1.72 3.45 13.56
N LYS A 495 0.55 3.96 13.18
CA LYS A 495 0.40 4.79 11.99
C LYS A 495 -0.02 6.20 12.39
N GLU A 496 0.83 7.17 12.07
CA GLU A 496 0.54 8.58 12.25
C GLU A 496 0.55 9.28 10.89
N ASN A 497 -0.54 9.94 10.56
CA ASN A 497 -0.78 10.47 9.23
C ASN A 497 -0.66 9.39 8.14
N ARG A 498 0.46 9.32 7.44
CA ARG A 498 0.77 8.28 6.45
C ARG A 498 1.94 7.40 6.87
N ASN A 499 2.75 7.86 7.83
CA ASN A 499 3.98 7.21 8.25
C ASN A 499 3.72 6.08 9.25
N LEU A 500 4.56 5.08 9.18
CA LEU A 500 4.60 3.94 10.09
C LEU A 500 5.78 4.13 11.03
N TYR A 501 5.52 4.01 12.34
CA TYR A 501 6.51 4.14 13.41
C TYR A 501 6.57 2.84 14.20
N VAL A 502 7.74 2.44 14.62
CA VAL A 502 7.91 1.31 15.53
C VAL A 502 7.42 1.72 16.92
N THR A 503 6.71 0.84 17.59
CA THR A 503 6.37 1.01 19.00
C THR A 503 7.41 0.32 19.89
N GLU A 504 7.48 0.66 21.18
CA GLU A 504 8.31 -0.05 22.15
C GLU A 504 8.06 -1.57 22.12
N LEU A 505 6.79 -1.97 22.01
CA LEU A 505 6.41 -3.37 21.87
C LEU A 505 6.96 -4.00 20.56
N GLY A 506 6.99 -3.25 19.49
CA GLY A 506 7.55 -3.68 18.20
C GLY A 506 9.07 -3.84 18.28
N GLU A 507 9.74 -2.90 18.91
CA GLU A 507 11.19 -2.92 19.11
C GLU A 507 11.62 -4.11 19.98
N VAL A 508 10.99 -4.30 21.14
CA VAL A 508 11.25 -5.44 22.04
C VAL A 508 10.99 -6.76 21.33
N GLY A 509 9.86 -6.87 20.60
CA GLY A 509 9.52 -8.07 19.83
C GLY A 509 10.52 -8.34 18.71
N ASN A 510 10.97 -7.32 17.97
CA ASN A 510 11.97 -7.45 16.93
C ASN A 510 13.33 -7.86 17.47
N ASN A 511 13.78 -7.24 18.56
CA ASN A 511 15.07 -7.55 19.18
C ASN A 511 15.10 -9.00 19.70
N MET A 512 14.02 -9.45 20.36
CA MET A 512 13.90 -10.84 20.78
C MET A 512 13.91 -11.81 19.59
N MET A 513 13.26 -11.47 18.48
CA MET A 513 13.27 -12.28 17.27
C MET A 513 14.66 -12.27 16.60
N LYS A 514 15.38 -11.16 16.60
CA LYS A 514 16.77 -11.07 16.06
C LYS A 514 17.75 -11.91 16.89
N GLU A 515 17.57 -11.94 18.19
CA GLU A 515 18.41 -12.71 19.13
C GLU A 515 18.15 -14.22 19.02
N ALA A 516 16.90 -14.64 19.12
CA ALA A 516 16.55 -16.06 19.23
C ALA A 516 16.32 -16.75 17.87
N PHE A 517 15.88 -16.01 16.86
CA PHE A 517 15.46 -16.55 15.58
C PHE A 517 16.03 -15.73 14.40
N PRO A 518 17.34 -15.51 14.32
CA PRO A 518 17.96 -14.65 13.31
C PRO A 518 17.62 -15.06 11.88
N SER A 519 17.53 -16.37 11.59
CA SER A 519 17.15 -16.87 10.27
C SER A 519 15.69 -16.55 9.91
N ILE A 520 14.75 -16.59 10.87
CA ILE A 520 13.33 -16.31 10.62
C ILE A 520 13.09 -14.84 10.23
N VAL A 521 13.91 -13.93 10.76
CA VAL A 521 13.84 -12.50 10.46
C VAL A 521 14.84 -12.07 9.40
N ASP A 522 15.58 -13.00 8.82
CA ASP A 522 16.49 -12.71 7.71
C ASP A 522 15.72 -12.50 6.40
N VAL A 523 16.05 -11.40 5.71
CA VAL A 523 15.40 -10.97 4.47
C VAL A 523 15.63 -12.01 3.36
N ASN A 524 16.89 -12.44 3.17
CA ASN A 524 17.25 -13.36 2.11
C ASN A 524 16.66 -14.76 2.35
N PHE A 525 16.68 -15.22 3.60
CA PHE A 525 16.06 -16.49 3.97
C PHE A 525 14.56 -16.50 3.62
N THR A 526 13.83 -15.43 3.98
CA THR A 526 12.40 -15.34 3.69
C THR A 526 12.13 -15.21 2.19
N ALA A 527 12.92 -14.44 1.45
CA ALA A 527 12.83 -14.34 -0.01
C ALA A 527 13.07 -15.70 -0.70
N ASN A 528 14.13 -16.43 -0.27
CA ASN A 528 14.42 -17.77 -0.77
C ASN A 528 13.28 -18.75 -0.47
N MET A 529 12.67 -18.66 0.72
CA MET A 529 11.53 -19.51 1.06
C MET A 529 10.30 -19.23 0.18
N GLU A 530 10.04 -17.95 -0.16
CA GLU A 530 8.98 -17.60 -1.11
C GLU A 530 9.29 -18.14 -2.53
N ALA A 531 10.55 -18.08 -2.96
CA ALA A 531 10.99 -18.67 -4.23
C ALA A 531 10.85 -20.21 -4.26
N LEU A 532 11.17 -20.88 -3.15
CA LEU A 532 10.95 -22.32 -3.02
C LEU A 532 9.46 -22.70 -3.11
N LEU A 533 8.58 -21.89 -2.51
CA LEU A 533 7.12 -22.09 -2.61
C LEU A 533 6.61 -21.88 -4.04
N ASP A 534 7.18 -20.92 -4.79
CA ASP A 534 6.87 -20.77 -6.22
C ASP A 534 7.40 -21.99 -7.02
N GLY A 535 8.56 -22.53 -6.67
CA GLY A 535 9.09 -23.77 -7.24
C GLY A 535 8.20 -24.99 -6.98
N VAL A 536 7.48 -25.04 -5.85
CA VAL A 536 6.44 -26.09 -5.62
C VAL A 536 5.28 -25.91 -6.59
N GLU A 537 4.84 -24.68 -6.79
CA GLU A 537 3.75 -24.34 -7.72
C GLU A 537 4.11 -24.72 -9.16
N GLU A 538 5.37 -24.54 -9.55
CA GLU A 538 5.91 -24.97 -10.85
C GLU A 538 6.18 -26.50 -10.95
N GLY A 539 6.04 -27.23 -9.84
CA GLY A 539 6.34 -28.68 -9.78
C GLY A 539 7.82 -29.03 -9.77
N THR A 540 8.71 -28.06 -9.62
CA THR A 540 10.18 -28.24 -9.59
C THR A 540 10.70 -28.62 -8.21
N VAL A 541 9.97 -28.30 -7.14
CA VAL A 541 10.31 -28.55 -5.73
C VAL A 541 9.20 -29.36 -5.06
N LYS A 542 9.57 -30.35 -4.24
CA LYS A 542 8.60 -31.10 -3.42
C LYS A 542 8.32 -30.36 -2.12
N TRP A 543 7.07 -30.09 -1.82
CA TRP A 543 6.67 -29.35 -0.62
C TRP A 543 7.14 -29.98 0.70
N LYS A 544 7.12 -31.32 0.80
CA LYS A 544 7.56 -32.06 1.99
C LYS A 544 9.03 -31.83 2.30
N THR A 545 9.89 -31.68 1.27
CA THR A 545 11.31 -31.37 1.44
C THR A 545 11.50 -30.01 2.13
N ILE A 546 10.73 -29.01 1.75
CA ILE A 546 10.81 -27.67 2.39
C ILE A 546 10.45 -27.79 3.87
N VAL A 547 9.36 -28.48 4.19
CA VAL A 547 8.84 -28.61 5.54
C VAL A 547 9.76 -29.42 6.43
N SER A 548 10.28 -30.55 5.94
CA SER A 548 11.17 -31.44 6.68
C SER A 548 12.55 -30.83 6.95
N ASN A 549 13.03 -29.98 6.05
CA ASN A 549 14.27 -29.25 6.26
C ASN A 549 14.13 -28.07 7.24
N PHE A 550 12.93 -27.45 7.28
CA PHE A 550 12.72 -26.26 8.08
C PHE A 550 12.37 -26.55 9.56
N TYR A 551 11.55 -27.58 9.82
CA TYR A 551 10.99 -27.81 11.15
C TYR A 551 12.00 -28.19 12.23
N PRO A 552 12.99 -29.07 11.99
CA PRO A 552 13.98 -29.45 13.03
C PRO A 552 14.77 -28.25 13.56
N ASP A 553 15.28 -27.40 12.65
CA ASP A 553 16.07 -26.22 13.02
C ASP A 553 15.21 -25.21 13.83
N LEU A 554 13.96 -25.04 13.43
CA LEU A 554 13.01 -24.18 14.16
C LEU A 554 12.74 -24.75 15.56
N ASP A 555 12.52 -26.06 15.71
CA ASP A 555 12.19 -26.69 16.98
C ASP A 555 13.38 -26.63 17.96
N GLU A 556 14.60 -26.81 17.47
CA GLU A 556 15.81 -26.65 18.24
C GLU A 556 16.01 -25.19 18.70
N ALA A 557 15.83 -24.23 17.78
CA ALA A 557 15.90 -22.81 18.11
C ALA A 557 14.88 -22.40 19.17
N VAL A 558 13.64 -22.89 19.08
CA VAL A 558 12.60 -22.63 20.10
C VAL A 558 12.98 -23.22 21.45
N LYS A 559 13.42 -24.47 21.51
CA LYS A 559 13.86 -25.13 22.76
C LYS A 559 15.01 -24.39 23.43
N LYS A 560 15.94 -23.85 22.64
CA LYS A 560 17.04 -23.02 23.14
C LYS A 560 16.48 -21.69 23.66
N ALA A 561 15.66 -21.00 22.90
CA ALA A 561 15.07 -19.71 23.25
C ALA A 561 14.20 -19.78 24.53
N GLU A 562 13.47 -20.89 24.76
CA GLU A 562 12.68 -21.12 25.99
C GLU A 562 13.55 -21.04 27.22
N LYS A 563 14.82 -21.49 27.17
CA LYS A 563 15.78 -21.52 28.29
C LYS A 563 16.55 -20.20 28.40
N ASP A 564 17.03 -19.67 27.29
CA ASP A 564 18.02 -18.60 27.26
C ASP A 564 17.42 -17.20 27.35
N LEU A 565 16.18 -17.00 26.83
CA LEU A 565 15.58 -15.68 26.80
C LEU A 565 15.06 -15.22 28.16
N ALA A 566 15.43 -14.02 28.55
CA ALA A 566 14.87 -13.36 29.76
C ALA A 566 13.42 -12.86 29.49
N GLU A 567 12.65 -12.75 30.57
CA GLU A 567 11.35 -12.09 30.54
C GLU A 567 11.55 -10.57 30.46
N VAL A 568 10.86 -9.93 29.53
CA VAL A 568 10.87 -8.47 29.34
C VAL A 568 9.54 -7.89 29.78
N THR A 569 9.57 -7.07 30.83
CA THR A 569 8.38 -6.34 31.28
C THR A 569 8.37 -4.97 30.61
N ILE A 570 7.38 -4.73 29.77
CA ILE A 570 7.13 -3.41 29.21
C ILE A 570 6.32 -2.63 30.22
N ALA A 571 6.87 -1.54 30.74
CA ALA A 571 6.17 -0.65 31.66
C ALA A 571 4.93 -0.05 30.98
N ASP A 572 3.82 -0.03 31.68
CA ASP A 572 2.64 0.68 31.17
C ASP A 572 2.94 2.19 31.22
N GLU A 573 2.62 2.93 30.17
CA GLU A 573 2.76 4.38 30.11
C GLU A 573 1.88 5.05 31.18
N GLU A 574 2.50 5.74 32.14
CA GLU A 574 1.77 6.43 33.21
C GLU A 574 1.06 7.67 32.62
N SER A 575 -0.15 7.91 33.11
CA SER A 575 -0.91 9.12 32.79
C SER A 575 -0.91 10.08 33.97
N ASP A 576 -1.22 11.35 33.72
CA ASP A 576 -1.42 12.36 34.76
C ASP A 576 -2.71 12.14 35.58
N GLU A 577 -3.57 11.22 35.14
CA GLU A 577 -4.86 10.93 35.77
C GLU A 577 -4.72 9.99 36.96
N VAL A 578 -5.45 10.31 38.03
CA VAL A 578 -5.49 9.48 39.27
C VAL A 578 -6.80 8.69 39.27
N CYS A 579 -6.70 7.45 39.73
CA CYS A 579 -7.86 6.59 39.92
C CYS A 579 -8.74 7.07 41.10
N GLU A 580 -9.99 7.41 40.82
CA GLU A 580 -10.94 7.92 41.79
C GLU A 580 -11.31 6.88 42.86
N LEU A 581 -11.09 5.58 42.58
CA LEU A 581 -11.46 4.49 43.51
C LEU A 581 -10.32 4.14 44.47
N CYS A 582 -9.06 4.25 44.04
CA CYS A 582 -7.94 3.76 44.87
C CYS A 582 -6.75 4.72 44.96
N GLY A 583 -6.81 5.88 44.35
CA GLY A 583 -5.79 6.93 44.39
C GLY A 583 -4.48 6.65 43.62
N ARG A 584 -4.35 5.51 42.93
CA ARG A 584 -3.15 5.18 42.14
C ARG A 584 -3.18 5.97 40.81
N ARG A 585 -2.02 6.36 40.28
CA ARG A 585 -1.93 6.92 38.93
C ARG A 585 -2.42 5.90 37.92
N MET A 586 -3.28 6.35 37.00
CA MET A 586 -3.79 5.49 35.93
C MET A 586 -2.74 5.33 34.83
N VAL A 587 -2.77 4.17 34.18
CA VAL A 587 -1.86 3.86 33.07
C VAL A 587 -2.64 3.81 31.76
N ILE A 588 -1.98 4.21 30.68
CA ILE A 588 -2.55 4.18 29.35
C ILE A 588 -2.48 2.74 28.84
N LYS A 589 -3.63 2.10 28.70
CA LYS A 589 -3.75 0.79 28.07
C LYS A 589 -4.49 0.88 26.75
N TYR A 590 -4.29 -0.13 25.96
CA TYR A 590 -4.90 -0.21 24.65
C TYR A 590 -5.96 -1.31 24.62
N GLY A 591 -7.18 -0.98 24.27
CA GLY A 591 -8.30 -1.90 24.11
C GLY A 591 -8.70 -2.09 22.63
N PRO A 592 -9.76 -2.89 22.38
CA PRO A 592 -10.29 -3.11 21.03
C PRO A 592 -10.72 -1.82 20.32
N HIS A 593 -11.06 -0.77 21.09
CA HIS A 593 -11.56 0.51 20.59
C HIS A 593 -10.53 1.65 20.64
N GLY A 594 -9.27 1.36 20.98
CA GLY A 594 -8.19 2.33 21.07
C GLY A 594 -7.59 2.48 22.49
N ARG A 595 -6.90 3.61 22.73
CA ARG A 595 -6.31 3.93 24.04
C ARG A 595 -7.41 4.17 25.08
N PHE A 596 -7.18 3.68 26.30
CA PHE A 596 -7.99 3.95 27.47
C PHE A 596 -7.11 4.01 28.71
N LEU A 597 -7.59 4.69 29.75
CA LEU A 597 -6.93 4.72 31.05
C LEU A 597 -7.42 3.54 31.87
N ALA A 598 -6.49 2.82 32.47
CA ALA A 598 -6.77 1.70 33.37
C ALA A 598 -6.07 1.92 34.70
N CYS A 599 -6.69 1.49 35.79
CA CYS A 599 -6.03 1.47 37.07
C CYS A 599 -5.01 0.31 37.14
N PRO A 600 -3.74 0.55 37.54
CA PRO A 600 -2.75 -0.50 37.66
C PRO A 600 -3.05 -1.47 38.81
N GLY A 601 -4.00 -1.16 39.69
CA GLY A 601 -4.44 -2.03 40.79
C GLY A 601 -5.36 -3.19 40.35
N PHE A 602 -5.46 -3.50 39.07
CA PHE A 602 -6.18 -4.69 38.61
C PHE A 602 -5.50 -5.99 39.13
N PRO A 603 -6.26 -7.00 39.60
CA PRO A 603 -7.71 -7.19 39.54
C PRO A 603 -8.52 -6.56 40.68
N GLU A 604 -7.90 -6.03 41.69
CA GLU A 604 -8.58 -5.47 42.89
C GLU A 604 -9.33 -4.17 42.55
N CYS A 605 -8.71 -3.32 41.76
CA CYS A 605 -9.35 -2.11 41.24
C CYS A 605 -9.51 -2.20 39.69
N ARG A 606 -10.77 -2.27 39.27
CA ARG A 606 -11.10 -2.43 37.84
C ARG A 606 -11.49 -1.12 37.16
N ASN A 607 -11.12 0.02 37.71
CA ASN A 607 -11.49 1.32 37.16
C ASN A 607 -10.84 1.57 35.81
N THR A 608 -11.63 2.00 34.85
CA THR A 608 -11.18 2.39 33.50
C THR A 608 -11.87 3.66 33.06
N LYS A 609 -11.13 4.54 32.38
CA LYS A 609 -11.64 5.78 31.79
C LYS A 609 -11.30 5.85 30.31
N PRO A 610 -12.09 6.57 29.48
CA PRO A 610 -11.69 6.89 28.11
C PRO A 610 -10.40 7.72 28.13
N TYR A 611 -9.46 7.40 27.24
CA TYR A 611 -8.30 8.25 27.00
C TYR A 611 -8.63 9.27 25.89
N PHE A 612 -8.39 10.54 26.17
CA PHE A 612 -8.57 11.61 25.22
C PHE A 612 -7.25 12.35 24.99
N GLU A 613 -6.89 12.53 23.72
CA GLU A 613 -5.72 13.31 23.36
C GLU A 613 -6.01 14.80 23.58
N LYS A 614 -5.31 15.39 24.55
CA LYS A 614 -5.37 16.84 24.85
C LYS A 614 -4.67 17.61 23.73
N ILE A 615 -5.28 18.68 23.25
CA ILE A 615 -4.69 19.51 22.18
C ILE A 615 -3.97 20.76 22.71
N GLY A 616 -3.87 20.91 24.04
CA GLY A 616 -3.22 22.04 24.68
C GLY A 616 -4.00 23.36 24.59
N VAL A 617 -5.29 23.32 24.30
CA VAL A 617 -6.17 24.51 24.16
C VAL A 617 -7.29 24.44 25.17
N ALA A 618 -7.48 25.52 25.93
CA ALA A 618 -8.56 25.60 26.90
C ALA A 618 -9.94 25.86 26.25
N CYS A 619 -10.95 25.23 26.78
CA CYS A 619 -12.34 25.42 26.32
C CYS A 619 -12.81 26.85 26.57
N PRO A 620 -13.30 27.57 25.56
CA PRO A 620 -13.76 28.95 25.72
C PRO A 620 -15.02 29.11 26.59
N LYS A 621 -15.73 27.99 26.89
CA LYS A 621 -16.94 28.01 27.72
C LYS A 621 -16.66 27.74 29.20
N CYS A 622 -15.79 26.75 29.51
CA CYS A 622 -15.58 26.30 30.89
C CYS A 622 -14.11 26.30 31.33
N GLY A 623 -13.18 26.62 30.46
CA GLY A 623 -11.74 26.68 30.77
C GLY A 623 -11.02 25.33 30.84
N LYS A 624 -11.73 24.18 30.82
CA LYS A 624 -11.13 22.85 30.80
C LYS A 624 -10.52 22.49 29.45
N ASP A 625 -9.78 21.42 29.35
CA ASP A 625 -9.11 21.00 28.13
C ASP A 625 -10.07 20.72 26.96
N ILE A 626 -9.70 21.16 25.76
CA ILE A 626 -10.29 20.67 24.53
C ILE A 626 -9.56 19.41 24.12
N VAL A 627 -10.31 18.35 23.76
CA VAL A 627 -9.79 17.04 23.38
C VAL A 627 -10.32 16.59 22.03
N MET A 628 -9.55 15.75 21.35
CA MET A 628 -9.98 15.12 20.12
C MET A 628 -10.90 13.93 20.45
N LYS A 629 -12.12 13.97 19.95
CA LYS A 629 -13.11 12.89 20.05
C LYS A 629 -13.50 12.36 18.68
N LYS A 630 -14.16 11.19 18.64
CA LYS A 630 -14.71 10.61 17.40
C LYS A 630 -16.21 10.39 17.55
N THR A 631 -16.97 10.71 16.51
CA THR A 631 -18.39 10.36 16.44
C THR A 631 -18.57 8.84 16.31
N LYS A 632 -19.78 8.32 16.52
CA LYS A 632 -20.13 6.89 16.29
C LYS A 632 -19.81 6.42 14.86
N LYS A 633 -19.76 7.33 13.88
CA LYS A 633 -19.37 7.07 12.48
C LYS A 633 -17.86 7.25 12.21
N GLY A 634 -17.04 7.44 13.25
CA GLY A 634 -15.58 7.56 13.17
C GLY A 634 -15.05 8.94 12.74
N ARG A 635 -15.90 9.96 12.51
CA ARG A 635 -15.46 11.31 12.15
C ARG A 635 -14.85 12.02 13.36
N LYS A 636 -13.65 12.59 13.22
CA LYS A 636 -12.97 13.37 14.25
C LYS A 636 -13.67 14.72 14.46
N TYR A 637 -13.76 15.16 15.72
CA TYR A 637 -14.16 16.49 16.14
C TYR A 637 -13.39 16.88 17.40
N TYR A 638 -13.39 18.17 17.74
CA TYR A 638 -12.74 18.72 18.93
C TYR A 638 -13.80 19.25 19.86
N GLY A 639 -13.81 18.80 21.09
CA GLY A 639 -14.82 19.19 22.07
C GLY A 639 -14.24 19.29 23.48
N CYS A 640 -14.97 19.90 24.37
CA CYS A 640 -14.59 19.95 25.78
C CYS A 640 -14.46 18.52 26.34
N ILE A 641 -13.49 18.33 27.25
CA ILE A 641 -13.33 17.04 27.95
C ILE A 641 -14.60 16.66 28.71
N ASP A 642 -15.30 17.63 29.28
CA ASP A 642 -16.55 17.47 30.02
C ASP A 642 -17.81 17.38 29.15
N ASN A 643 -17.69 17.18 27.86
CA ASN A 643 -18.88 16.95 27.02
C ASN A 643 -19.52 15.59 27.40
N PRO A 644 -20.82 15.54 27.80
CA PRO A 644 -21.89 16.47 27.43
C PRO A 644 -22.19 17.65 28.38
N GLU A 645 -21.64 17.71 29.59
CA GLU A 645 -21.94 18.79 30.55
C GLU A 645 -21.53 20.17 29.99
N CYS A 646 -20.43 20.24 29.26
CA CYS A 646 -20.02 21.37 28.44
C CYS A 646 -20.19 21.03 26.96
N ASP A 647 -21.10 21.70 26.31
CA ASP A 647 -21.52 21.44 24.92
C ASP A 647 -20.57 22.01 23.85
N PHE A 648 -19.38 22.54 24.24
CA PHE A 648 -18.44 23.09 23.29
C PHE A 648 -17.93 22.02 22.34
N MET A 649 -18.13 22.24 21.02
CA MET A 649 -17.69 21.35 19.96
C MET A 649 -17.40 22.11 18.68
N VAL A 650 -16.28 21.76 18.00
CA VAL A 650 -15.91 22.25 16.66
C VAL A 650 -15.36 21.13 15.79
N TRP A 651 -15.51 21.26 14.47
CA TRP A 651 -15.05 20.24 13.53
C TRP A 651 -13.59 20.38 13.11
N GLN A 652 -13.06 21.60 13.17
CA GLN A 652 -11.67 21.90 12.86
C GLN A 652 -10.84 21.97 14.15
N LYS A 653 -9.54 21.68 14.06
CA LYS A 653 -8.63 21.77 15.21
C LYS A 653 -8.49 23.22 15.66
N PRO A 654 -8.75 23.57 16.94
CA PRO A 654 -8.39 24.87 17.49
C PRO A 654 -6.87 25.07 17.51
N SER A 655 -6.42 26.24 17.09
CA SER A 655 -4.98 26.58 17.04
C SER A 655 -4.40 27.08 18.36
N GLY A 656 -5.23 27.34 19.37
CA GLY A 656 -4.84 28.00 20.61
C GLY A 656 -4.75 29.53 20.52
N GLU A 657 -4.72 30.08 19.31
CA GLU A 657 -4.69 31.52 19.09
C GLU A 657 -6.12 32.12 19.12
N LYS A 658 -6.18 33.37 19.62
CA LYS A 658 -7.45 34.12 19.62
C LYS A 658 -7.53 35.08 18.43
N CYS A 659 -8.73 35.20 17.90
CA CYS A 659 -9.02 36.15 16.82
C CYS A 659 -8.77 37.63 17.30
N PRO A 660 -7.95 38.41 16.58
CA PRO A 660 -7.67 39.79 16.96
C PRO A 660 -8.88 40.72 16.81
N ARG A 661 -9.92 40.32 16.05
CA ARG A 661 -11.14 41.09 15.85
C ARG A 661 -12.20 40.90 16.93
N CYS A 662 -12.41 39.63 17.35
CA CYS A 662 -13.52 39.29 18.24
C CYS A 662 -13.13 38.45 19.47
N GLY A 663 -11.84 38.13 19.67
CA GLY A 663 -11.33 37.39 20.83
C GLY A 663 -11.67 35.91 20.85
N LYS A 664 -12.49 35.36 19.91
CA LYS A 664 -12.84 33.96 19.82
C LYS A 664 -11.66 33.12 19.26
N LEU A 665 -11.69 31.80 19.47
CA LEU A 665 -10.63 30.91 18.99
C LEU A 665 -10.50 30.91 17.46
N LEU A 666 -9.27 30.77 16.97
CA LEU A 666 -8.98 30.48 15.57
C LEU A 666 -8.93 28.98 15.35
N LEU A 667 -9.49 28.52 14.22
CA LEU A 667 -9.56 27.13 13.81
C LEU A 667 -8.67 26.89 12.61
N GLU A 668 -7.99 25.74 12.57
CA GLU A 668 -7.13 25.33 11.46
C GLU A 668 -7.94 24.83 10.24
N LYS A 669 -7.80 25.48 9.09
CA LYS A 669 -8.42 25.07 7.83
C LYS A 669 -7.38 25.06 6.70
N GLY A 670 -6.74 23.90 6.51
CA GLY A 670 -5.57 23.80 5.60
C GLY A 670 -4.43 24.71 6.07
N ASN A 671 -3.89 25.53 5.18
CA ASN A 671 -2.81 26.49 5.50
C ASN A 671 -3.30 27.82 6.08
N LYS A 672 -4.56 27.88 6.51
CA LYS A 672 -5.16 29.10 7.06
C LYS A 672 -5.70 28.87 8.46
N LEU A 673 -5.67 29.94 9.27
CA LEU A 673 -6.38 30.04 10.53
C LEU A 673 -7.62 30.92 10.30
N VAL A 674 -8.79 30.39 10.61
CA VAL A 674 -10.08 31.05 10.42
C VAL A 674 -10.77 31.26 11.78
N CYS A 675 -11.42 32.37 11.96
CA CYS A 675 -12.19 32.61 13.18
C CYS A 675 -13.33 31.58 13.31
N MET A 676 -13.55 31.05 14.52
CA MET A 676 -14.66 30.14 14.80
C MET A 676 -16.03 30.78 14.59
N ASP A 677 -16.11 32.11 14.65
CA ASP A 677 -17.30 32.88 14.36
C ASP A 677 -17.36 33.21 12.86
N GLU A 678 -18.31 32.59 12.17
CA GLU A 678 -18.50 32.78 10.73
C GLU A 678 -18.84 34.22 10.37
N GLN A 679 -19.50 34.95 11.26
CA GLN A 679 -19.87 36.37 11.05
C GLN A 679 -18.66 37.30 11.17
N CYS A 680 -17.63 36.92 11.92
CA CYS A 680 -16.40 37.70 12.07
C CYS A 680 -15.55 37.71 10.79
N GLY A 681 -15.55 36.58 10.04
CA GLY A 681 -14.87 36.44 8.75
C GLY A 681 -13.35 36.64 8.77
N TYR A 682 -12.70 36.70 9.95
CA TYR A 682 -11.24 36.85 10.04
C TYR A 682 -10.51 35.61 9.59
N VAL A 683 -9.52 35.78 8.70
CA VAL A 683 -8.67 34.72 8.17
C VAL A 683 -7.22 35.24 8.14
N LYS A 684 -6.26 34.41 8.58
CA LYS A 684 -4.83 34.66 8.38
C LYS A 684 -4.16 33.35 7.86
N ASN A 685 -3.02 33.49 7.23
CA ASN A 685 -2.20 32.34 6.90
C ASN A 685 -1.59 31.74 8.17
N LYS A 686 -1.45 30.43 8.23
CA LYS A 686 -0.69 29.75 9.27
C LYS A 686 0.76 30.21 9.17
N PRO A 687 1.44 30.53 10.29
CA PRO A 687 2.89 30.67 10.25
C PRO A 687 3.47 29.40 9.64
N THR A 688 4.34 29.53 8.67
CA THR A 688 5.19 28.43 8.24
C THR A 688 6.05 28.07 9.43
N GLU A 689 5.81 26.92 10.06
CA GLU A 689 6.79 26.36 10.98
C GLU A 689 8.06 26.17 10.13
N GLU A 690 9.08 26.93 10.44
CA GLU A 690 10.44 26.64 9.98
C GLU A 690 10.78 25.25 10.51
N LYS A 691 10.77 24.28 9.60
CA LYS A 691 11.21 22.92 9.86
C LYS A 691 12.71 22.85 9.70
#